data_e9c5617d1e5bba43c7ca73381734ad34
#
_entry.id   e9c5617d1e5bba43c7ca73381734ad34
#
_cell.length_a   1.000
_cell.length_b   1.000
_cell.length_c   1.000
_cell.angle_alpha   90.00
_cell.angle_beta   90.00
_cell.angle_gamma   90.00
#
_symmetry.space_group_name_H-M   'P 1'
#
loop_
_entity.id
_entity.type
_entity.pdbx_description
1 polymer ?
#
loop_
_entity_poly.entity_id
_entity_poly.type
_entity_poly.pdbx_seq_one_letter_code
_entity_poly.pdbx_strand_id
1 'polypeptide(L)'
;MTIGFYVHHHGAGHLTRALAIAVECGPDVVGFSTLPRPDGWPGRWIDLPDDAVTAGPGSDPTAGGVLHWAPTGPHPYATRMALLAGSLRSEGVELLYVDVSVEVTLLARLLGLPVVVAAMRGDRTDLPHRLAHDVAVGLLAPWPAHLPEPDLRPEVAARTVHVGGISRFDGRLLAPETTGSSVDGGTGGEGPGRRVFVLWGRGGGDVPAADWDAVAAATPGWTWILGAEPDRVWTELRAADVVVCHAGQNAVAEVAAARRPAVVVALDRPHGEQVATLAALRAGDLAETVDAADAADAADGPRSLDWPSLLDRAAARDGRRWARWSDGHGAPRAAAMLEVAARRRRLAAGTAVVTLVHGRAEHLRGLVAGLAAGTHVPQEFVVVAMADPDAQSVLEDACAGTGLRPRVVEIDAEPLGLPLARARNLGAATAAGLGCDTLVFLDVDCIPGPDLVATYTEAVRSRADEVSPVVWSGPVSYLPPAEPAPANEARDATRAGRYDLTRIATSADPHPARPAPAPGEVLRAEDLRLFWSLSFALTPAHYAALGGFCEDYVGYGGEDTDVAMRLAELGGTLWWLGGADAYHQHHPTQRPPVQHLDDIVRNANLFARRWGRHPMEGWLEEFAARGLAHRDGPEWVVSAPVAEESS
;
A
#
# COMPACT_ATOMS: atom_id res chain seq x y z
N MET A 1 -1.46 -7.00 21.95
CA MET A 1 -0.56 -5.86 21.64
C MET A 1 -1.42 -4.61 21.58
N THR A 2 -1.16 -3.63 22.49
CA THR A 2 -2.03 -2.47 22.62
C THR A 2 -1.39 -1.24 21.99
N ILE A 3 -2.05 -0.66 20.99
CA ILE A 3 -1.62 0.57 20.30
C ILE A 3 -2.43 1.76 20.83
N GLY A 4 -1.74 2.76 21.37
CA GLY A 4 -2.34 4.03 21.74
C GLY A 4 -2.45 4.98 20.56
N PHE A 5 -3.56 5.71 20.46
CA PHE A 5 -3.79 6.75 19.47
C PHE A 5 -4.05 8.08 20.18
N TYR A 6 -3.08 8.98 20.13
CA TYR A 6 -3.33 10.34 20.55
C TYR A 6 -3.90 11.15 19.39
N VAL A 7 -5.13 11.60 19.53
CA VAL A 7 -5.88 12.32 18.49
C VAL A 7 -6.03 13.78 18.90
N HIS A 8 -5.45 14.67 18.10
CA HIS A 8 -5.53 16.12 18.36
C HIS A 8 -6.96 16.63 18.22
N HIS A 9 -7.36 17.57 19.08
CA HIS A 9 -8.74 18.07 19.15
C HIS A 9 -9.06 19.20 18.15
N HIS A 10 -8.05 19.81 17.53
CA HIS A 10 -8.27 20.85 16.54
C HIS A 10 -8.52 20.25 15.15
N GLY A 11 -9.79 20.16 14.76
CA GLY A 11 -10.24 19.74 13.44
C GLY A 11 -10.68 18.27 13.36
N ALA A 12 -11.82 18.05 12.69
CA ALA A 12 -12.40 16.70 12.51
C ALA A 12 -11.52 15.75 11.68
N GLY A 13 -10.56 16.29 10.92
CA GLY A 13 -9.69 15.52 10.05
C GLY A 13 -8.80 14.52 10.79
N HIS A 14 -8.26 14.92 11.94
CA HIS A 14 -7.41 14.06 12.77
C HIS A 14 -8.18 12.82 13.26
N LEU A 15 -9.40 13.04 13.75
CA LEU A 15 -10.27 11.96 14.24
C LEU A 15 -10.65 10.98 13.11
N THR A 16 -11.00 11.49 11.93
CA THR A 16 -11.38 10.66 10.78
C THR A 16 -10.24 9.76 10.33
N ARG A 17 -9.02 10.31 10.25
CA ARG A 17 -7.82 9.54 9.88
C ARG A 17 -7.48 8.49 10.94
N ALA A 18 -7.46 8.90 12.21
CA ALA A 18 -7.17 8.00 13.32
C ALA A 18 -8.17 6.84 13.39
N LEU A 19 -9.48 7.13 13.20
CA LEU A 19 -10.52 6.10 13.17
C LEU A 19 -10.31 5.12 12.02
N ALA A 20 -10.00 5.59 10.81
CA ALA A 20 -9.75 4.74 9.67
C ALA A 20 -8.59 3.75 9.93
N ILE A 21 -7.49 4.24 10.54
CA ILE A 21 -6.34 3.39 10.90
C ILE A 21 -6.70 2.44 12.05
N ALA A 22 -7.39 2.93 13.10
CA ALA A 22 -7.72 2.14 14.29
C ALA A 22 -8.64 0.97 13.97
N VAL A 23 -9.57 1.14 13.02
CA VAL A 23 -10.45 0.05 12.54
C VAL A 23 -9.63 -1.09 11.96
N GLU A 24 -8.59 -0.79 11.19
CA GLU A 24 -7.68 -1.79 10.61
C GLU A 24 -6.79 -2.46 11.68
N CYS A 25 -6.43 -1.74 12.76
CA CYS A 25 -5.68 -2.31 13.90
C CYS A 25 -6.53 -3.24 14.77
N GLY A 26 -7.86 -3.16 14.69
CA GLY A 26 -8.76 -4.01 15.48
C GLY A 26 -8.96 -3.54 16.93
N PRO A 27 -9.44 -4.44 17.83
CA PRO A 27 -9.94 -4.06 19.15
C PRO A 27 -8.84 -3.67 20.18
N ASP A 28 -7.59 -4.02 19.92
CA ASP A 28 -6.46 -3.77 20.82
C ASP A 28 -5.92 -2.33 20.71
N VAL A 29 -6.81 -1.36 20.54
CA VAL A 29 -6.45 0.07 20.45
C VAL A 29 -7.04 0.88 21.58
N VAL A 30 -6.33 1.95 21.99
CA VAL A 30 -6.80 2.90 22.98
C VAL A 30 -6.68 4.32 22.41
N GLY A 31 -7.81 5.01 22.26
CA GLY A 31 -7.85 6.42 21.85
C GLY A 31 -7.68 7.36 23.03
N PHE A 32 -6.96 8.46 22.83
CA PHE A 32 -6.75 9.53 23.82
C PHE A 32 -7.07 10.88 23.14
N SER A 33 -8.10 11.55 23.57
CA SER A 33 -8.48 12.86 23.01
C SER A 33 -9.38 13.66 23.94
N THR A 34 -9.53 14.96 23.68
CA THR A 34 -10.59 15.80 24.21
C THR A 34 -11.90 15.64 23.43
N LEU A 35 -11.80 15.14 22.18
CA LEU A 35 -12.97 14.86 21.36
C LEU A 35 -13.72 13.64 21.91
N PRO A 36 -15.07 13.63 21.80
CA PRO A 36 -15.85 12.47 22.19
C PRO A 36 -15.46 11.24 21.36
N ARG A 37 -15.64 10.06 21.97
CA ARG A 37 -15.43 8.80 21.27
C ARG A 37 -16.24 8.76 19.98
N PRO A 38 -15.61 8.55 18.81
CA PRO A 38 -16.35 8.46 17.56
C PRO A 38 -17.08 7.12 17.44
N ASP A 39 -18.23 7.14 16.76
CA ASP A 39 -18.91 5.91 16.38
C ASP A 39 -17.99 5.01 15.56
N GLY A 40 -18.02 3.71 15.85
CA GLY A 40 -17.17 2.73 15.16
C GLY A 40 -15.73 2.62 15.68
N TRP A 41 -15.33 3.36 16.72
CA TRP A 41 -14.01 3.16 17.34
C TRP A 41 -13.91 1.74 17.92
N PRO A 42 -12.91 0.92 17.48
CA PRO A 42 -12.94 -0.51 17.76
C PRO A 42 -12.55 -0.87 19.20
N GLY A 43 -11.70 -0.07 19.85
CA GLY A 43 -11.15 -0.33 21.18
C GLY A 43 -11.66 0.59 22.28
N ARG A 44 -10.79 0.88 23.25
CA ARG A 44 -11.08 1.77 24.38
C ARG A 44 -10.85 3.23 24.00
N TRP A 45 -11.45 4.14 24.76
CA TRP A 45 -11.32 5.58 24.58
C TRP A 45 -11.18 6.27 25.93
N ILE A 46 -10.21 7.14 26.07
CA ILE A 46 -9.92 7.91 27.29
C ILE A 46 -10.12 9.38 26.96
N ASP A 47 -11.08 9.99 27.65
CA ASP A 47 -11.34 11.42 27.54
C ASP A 47 -10.27 12.21 28.28
N LEU A 48 -9.60 13.10 27.57
CA LEU A 48 -8.59 13.99 28.15
C LEU A 48 -9.19 15.37 28.44
N PRO A 49 -8.76 16.03 29.53
CA PRO A 49 -9.14 17.41 29.81
C PRO A 49 -8.79 18.34 28.65
N ASP A 50 -9.63 19.34 28.43
CA ASP A 50 -9.35 20.42 27.46
C ASP A 50 -8.18 21.28 27.97
N ASP A 51 -7.22 21.57 27.11
CA ASP A 51 -6.06 22.41 27.35
C ASP A 51 -6.03 23.69 26.50
N ALA A 52 -7.11 23.98 25.78
CA ALA A 52 -7.26 25.17 24.94
C ALA A 52 -7.54 26.46 25.77
N VAL A 53 -7.42 26.40 27.08
CA VAL A 53 -7.58 27.53 27.97
C VAL A 53 -6.45 28.54 27.78
N THR A 54 -6.77 29.83 27.68
CA THR A 54 -5.78 30.90 27.56
C THR A 54 -4.76 30.86 28.70
N ALA A 55 -3.50 30.76 28.35
CA ALA A 55 -2.39 30.79 29.31
C ALA A 55 -2.31 32.18 29.98
N GLY A 56 -2.13 32.19 31.29
CA GLY A 56 -2.00 33.43 32.06
C GLY A 56 -0.72 34.23 31.72
N PRO A 57 -0.68 35.51 32.11
CA PRO A 57 0.52 36.32 31.93
C PRO A 57 1.74 35.67 32.60
N GLY A 58 2.87 35.58 31.89
CA GLY A 58 4.12 35.03 32.40
C GLY A 58 4.21 33.48 32.36
N SER A 59 3.22 32.80 31.78
CA SER A 59 3.19 31.34 31.69
C SER A 59 4.15 30.73 30.64
N ASP A 60 4.79 31.53 29.82
CA ASP A 60 5.68 31.10 28.73
C ASP A 60 5.23 29.79 28.05
N PRO A 61 4.09 29.80 27.33
CA PRO A 61 3.46 28.57 26.84
C PRO A 61 4.30 27.83 25.79
N THR A 62 5.30 28.50 25.22
CA THR A 62 6.15 27.91 24.17
C THR A 62 7.54 27.50 24.69
N ALA A 63 7.82 27.69 25.98
CA ALA A 63 9.14 27.46 26.55
C ALA A 63 10.27 28.13 25.73
N GLY A 64 10.07 29.42 25.44
CA GLY A 64 10.99 30.19 24.60
C GLY A 64 11.04 29.74 23.13
N GLY A 65 10.01 29.10 22.61
CA GLY A 65 9.92 28.59 21.23
C GLY A 65 10.46 27.17 21.05
N VAL A 66 10.75 26.45 22.14
CA VAL A 66 11.22 25.05 22.11
C VAL A 66 10.05 24.08 21.97
N LEU A 67 8.88 24.45 22.43
CA LEU A 67 7.63 23.66 22.39
C LEU A 67 6.54 24.48 21.70
N HIS A 68 5.45 23.81 21.34
CA HIS A 68 4.30 24.51 20.78
C HIS A 68 3.34 24.97 21.87
N TRP A 69 3.10 24.10 22.87
CA TRP A 69 2.15 24.41 23.93
C TRP A 69 2.48 23.65 25.23
N ALA A 70 3.13 24.33 26.18
CA ALA A 70 3.48 23.79 27.48
C ALA A 70 3.50 24.91 28.55
N PRO A 71 2.34 25.54 28.89
CA PRO A 71 2.28 26.66 29.80
C PRO A 71 2.73 26.27 31.21
N THR A 72 3.51 27.14 31.85
CA THR A 72 3.91 26.99 33.27
C THR A 72 2.80 27.49 34.19
N GLY A 73 2.78 26.97 35.43
CA GLY A 73 1.81 27.36 36.46
C GLY A 73 0.55 26.49 36.47
N PRO A 74 -0.49 26.91 37.22
CA PRO A 74 -1.74 26.16 37.32
C PRO A 74 -2.54 26.25 36.02
N HIS A 75 -2.48 25.18 35.23
CA HIS A 75 -3.16 25.07 33.94
C HIS A 75 -3.67 23.63 33.72
N PRO A 76 -4.83 23.42 33.08
CA PRO A 76 -5.38 22.11 32.77
C PRO A 76 -4.42 21.19 32.01
N TYR A 77 -3.48 21.76 31.27
CA TYR A 77 -2.42 21.05 30.56
C TYR A 77 -1.65 20.04 31.45
N ALA A 78 -1.23 20.46 32.67
CA ALA A 78 -0.53 19.56 33.58
C ALA A 78 -1.38 18.35 34.01
N THR A 79 -2.67 18.57 34.26
CA THR A 79 -3.63 17.50 34.59
C THR A 79 -3.81 16.55 33.38
N ARG A 80 -3.93 17.11 32.18
CA ARG A 80 -4.02 16.34 30.92
C ARG A 80 -2.80 15.42 30.74
N MET A 81 -1.59 15.97 30.88
CA MET A 81 -0.35 15.22 30.69
C MET A 81 -0.16 14.14 31.77
N ALA A 82 -0.54 14.42 33.03
CA ALA A 82 -0.49 13.44 34.11
C ALA A 82 -1.49 12.29 33.88
N LEU A 83 -2.73 12.61 33.46
CA LEU A 83 -3.73 11.60 33.12
C LEU A 83 -3.28 10.75 31.94
N LEU A 84 -2.77 11.36 30.86
CA LEU A 84 -2.27 10.65 29.71
C LEU A 84 -1.14 9.69 30.10
N ALA A 85 -0.13 10.16 30.85
CA ALA A 85 0.99 9.34 31.31
C ALA A 85 0.53 8.14 32.14
N GLY A 86 -0.42 8.36 33.07
CA GLY A 86 -1.01 7.31 33.90
C GLY A 86 -1.77 6.29 33.06
N SER A 87 -2.61 6.76 32.13
CA SER A 87 -3.42 5.91 31.27
C SER A 87 -2.61 5.11 30.28
N LEU A 88 -1.57 5.69 29.65
CA LEU A 88 -0.66 4.94 28.78
C LEU A 88 -0.08 3.71 29.48
N ARG A 89 0.26 3.84 30.75
CA ARG A 89 0.81 2.76 31.54
C ARG A 89 -0.26 1.75 31.98
N SER A 90 -1.42 2.22 32.52
CA SER A 90 -2.48 1.33 33.03
C SER A 90 -3.17 0.55 31.92
N GLU A 91 -3.25 1.10 30.70
CA GLU A 91 -3.80 0.44 29.52
C GLU A 91 -2.80 -0.52 28.86
N GLY A 92 -1.55 -0.58 29.33
CA GLY A 92 -0.52 -1.43 28.76
C GLY A 92 -0.16 -1.06 27.32
N VAL A 93 -0.16 0.24 26.99
CA VAL A 93 0.19 0.72 25.65
C VAL A 93 1.64 0.37 25.33
N GLU A 94 1.87 -0.31 24.21
CA GLU A 94 3.18 -0.77 23.74
C GLU A 94 3.78 0.16 22.67
N LEU A 95 2.94 0.89 21.94
CA LEU A 95 3.29 1.91 20.95
C LEU A 95 2.29 3.07 21.05
N LEU A 96 2.75 4.30 20.91
CA LEU A 96 1.84 5.45 20.74
C LEU A 96 1.94 6.02 19.31
N TYR A 97 0.82 6.03 18.59
CA TYR A 97 0.64 6.85 17.40
C TYR A 97 0.18 8.24 17.81
N VAL A 98 0.93 9.26 17.43
CA VAL A 98 0.63 10.66 17.74
C VAL A 98 0.22 11.41 16.48
N ASP A 99 -1.03 11.81 16.45
CA ASP A 99 -1.54 12.69 15.41
C ASP A 99 -1.37 14.15 15.84
N VAL A 100 -0.22 14.70 15.50
CA VAL A 100 0.18 16.11 15.68
C VAL A 100 0.21 16.58 17.15
N SER A 101 1.21 16.17 17.93
CA SER A 101 1.62 16.87 19.17
C SER A 101 3.09 16.58 19.47
N VAL A 102 3.87 17.64 19.53
CA VAL A 102 5.28 17.56 19.91
C VAL A 102 5.41 17.11 21.36
N GLU A 103 4.66 17.73 22.25
CA GLU A 103 4.73 17.50 23.69
C GLU A 103 4.34 16.07 24.07
N VAL A 104 3.29 15.54 23.46
CA VAL A 104 2.84 14.16 23.68
C VAL A 104 3.87 13.16 23.11
N THR A 105 4.48 13.47 21.97
CA THR A 105 5.57 12.68 21.40
C THR A 105 6.75 12.59 22.38
N LEU A 106 7.16 13.72 22.93
CA LEU A 106 8.25 13.76 23.91
C LEU A 106 7.87 13.04 25.21
N LEU A 107 6.65 13.25 25.74
CA LEU A 107 6.16 12.56 26.94
C LEU A 107 6.20 11.04 26.75
N ALA A 108 5.66 10.51 25.67
CA ALA A 108 5.66 9.08 25.40
C ALA A 108 7.09 8.51 25.34
N ARG A 109 7.99 9.22 24.67
CA ARG A 109 9.41 8.82 24.62
C ARG A 109 10.07 8.83 25.99
N LEU A 110 9.78 9.82 26.82
CA LEU A 110 10.27 9.89 28.22
C LEU A 110 9.71 8.76 29.08
N LEU A 111 8.51 8.25 28.79
CA LEU A 111 7.92 7.07 29.42
C LEU A 111 8.48 5.74 28.87
N GLY A 112 9.42 5.79 27.93
CA GLY A 112 10.03 4.62 27.32
C GLY A 112 9.18 3.94 26.23
N LEU A 113 8.11 4.61 25.75
CA LEU A 113 7.28 4.09 24.69
C LEU A 113 7.86 4.46 23.31
N PRO A 114 7.87 3.54 22.34
CA PRO A 114 8.11 3.88 20.96
C PRO A 114 6.94 4.75 20.44
N VAL A 115 7.27 5.73 19.58
CA VAL A 115 6.29 6.70 19.05
C VAL A 115 6.38 6.75 17.53
N VAL A 116 5.24 6.61 16.88
CA VAL A 116 5.07 6.94 15.46
C VAL A 116 4.29 8.25 15.37
N VAL A 117 4.82 9.20 14.59
CA VAL A 117 4.21 10.53 14.43
C VAL A 117 3.57 10.63 13.05
N ALA A 118 2.35 11.20 12.99
CA ALA A 118 1.76 11.56 11.71
C ALA A 118 2.58 12.65 11.04
N ALA A 119 3.11 12.37 9.86
CA ALA A 119 3.75 13.37 9.03
C ALA A 119 2.71 14.34 8.46
N MET A 120 3.09 15.60 8.41
CA MET A 120 2.28 16.67 7.81
C MET A 120 3.09 17.36 6.73
N ARG A 121 2.44 17.77 5.65
CA ARG A 121 3.07 18.57 4.61
C ARG A 121 3.34 20.00 5.08
N GLY A 122 4.20 20.70 4.37
CA GLY A 122 4.59 22.08 4.64
C GLY A 122 5.81 22.20 5.56
N ASP A 123 6.19 23.43 5.86
CA ASP A 123 7.40 23.72 6.63
C ASP A 123 7.30 23.23 8.08
N ARG A 124 8.10 22.23 8.40
CA ARG A 124 8.24 21.60 9.72
C ARG A 124 9.69 21.65 10.19
N THR A 125 10.42 22.71 9.79
CA THR A 125 11.84 22.89 10.11
C THR A 125 12.07 23.57 11.45
N ASP A 126 11.03 24.03 12.15
CA ASP A 126 11.11 24.61 13.48
C ASP A 126 11.63 23.61 14.54
N LEU A 127 12.13 24.13 15.65
CA LEU A 127 12.72 23.30 16.70
C LEU A 127 11.74 22.29 17.30
N PRO A 128 10.49 22.64 17.63
CA PRO A 128 9.53 21.68 18.17
C PRO A 128 9.30 20.46 17.28
N HIS A 129 9.05 20.68 15.98
CA HIS A 129 8.86 19.57 15.04
C HIS A 129 10.12 18.72 14.89
N ARG A 130 11.31 19.36 14.84
CA ARG A 130 12.58 18.61 14.80
C ARG A 130 12.74 17.70 16.01
N LEU A 131 12.44 18.19 17.21
CA LEU A 131 12.51 17.37 18.43
C LEU A 131 11.56 16.16 18.38
N ALA A 132 10.32 16.37 17.97
CA ALA A 132 9.35 15.28 17.81
C ALA A 132 9.80 14.26 16.75
N HIS A 133 10.26 14.74 15.61
CA HIS A 133 10.76 13.88 14.54
C HIS A 133 12.00 13.09 14.98
N ASP A 134 12.92 13.68 15.77
CA ASP A 134 14.16 13.02 16.18
C ASP A 134 13.92 11.87 17.16
N VAL A 135 12.94 11.99 18.06
CA VAL A 135 12.64 10.95 19.05
C VAL A 135 11.67 9.87 18.55
N ALA A 136 10.95 10.13 17.45
CA ALA A 136 10.03 9.17 16.86
C ALA A 136 10.78 7.98 16.25
N VAL A 137 10.22 6.77 16.35
CA VAL A 137 10.76 5.58 15.69
C VAL A 137 10.44 5.54 14.20
N GLY A 138 9.43 6.28 13.77
CA GLY A 138 9.04 6.46 12.38
C GLY A 138 8.01 7.56 12.21
N LEU A 139 7.85 8.04 10.99
CA LEU A 139 6.79 8.96 10.59
C LEU A 139 5.86 8.27 9.61
N LEU A 140 4.56 8.45 9.82
CA LEU A 140 3.52 7.96 8.91
C LEU A 140 3.07 9.10 8.00
N ALA A 141 3.38 8.99 6.70
CA ALA A 141 3.01 9.99 5.69
C ALA A 141 1.78 9.53 4.89
N PRO A 142 0.59 10.18 5.07
CA PRO A 142 -0.63 9.81 4.36
C PRO A 142 -0.66 10.38 2.93
N TRP A 143 0.43 10.15 2.16
CA TRP A 143 0.57 10.49 0.75
C TRP A 143 1.63 9.59 0.10
N PRO A 144 1.65 9.48 -1.25
CA PRO A 144 2.57 8.60 -1.96
C PRO A 144 4.03 9.11 -1.94
N ALA A 145 4.99 8.18 -1.94
CA ALA A 145 6.43 8.49 -1.87
C ALA A 145 6.97 9.21 -3.12
N HIS A 146 6.36 9.01 -4.29
CA HIS A 146 6.77 9.69 -5.53
C HIS A 146 6.38 11.18 -5.57
N LEU A 147 5.62 11.64 -4.57
CA LEU A 147 5.30 13.05 -4.32
C LEU A 147 5.82 13.46 -2.94
N PRO A 148 7.16 13.49 -2.74
CA PRO A 148 7.78 13.66 -1.44
C PRO A 148 7.54 15.06 -0.87
N GLU A 149 7.78 15.20 0.44
CA GLU A 149 7.89 16.49 1.10
C GLU A 149 9.35 16.93 1.06
N PRO A 150 9.68 18.02 0.35
CA PRO A 150 11.07 18.42 0.13
C PRO A 150 11.79 18.87 1.40
N ASP A 151 11.06 19.34 2.40
CA ASP A 151 11.62 19.91 3.63
C ASP A 151 11.93 18.86 4.73
N LEU A 152 11.68 17.58 4.46
CA LEU A 152 12.09 16.51 5.36
C LEU A 152 13.61 16.29 5.31
N ARG A 153 14.26 16.32 6.48
CA ARG A 153 15.68 15.98 6.59
C ARG A 153 15.94 14.55 6.12
N PRO A 154 17.08 14.24 5.48
CA PRO A 154 17.36 12.90 4.93
C PRO A 154 17.18 11.76 5.93
N GLU A 155 17.64 11.94 7.18
CA GLU A 155 17.52 10.93 8.25
C GLU A 155 16.09 10.75 8.76
N VAL A 156 15.23 11.75 8.59
CA VAL A 156 13.80 11.67 8.88
C VAL A 156 13.07 11.03 7.70
N ALA A 157 13.40 11.44 6.48
CA ALA A 157 12.85 10.86 5.25
C ALA A 157 13.13 9.34 5.16
N ALA A 158 14.33 8.89 5.59
CA ALA A 158 14.71 7.47 5.59
C ALA A 158 13.85 6.58 6.51
N ARG A 159 13.15 7.14 7.49
CA ARG A 159 12.22 6.44 8.38
C ARG A 159 10.78 6.93 8.29
N THR A 160 10.47 7.64 7.19
CA THR A 160 9.11 8.05 6.85
C THR A 160 8.48 7.01 5.94
N VAL A 161 7.37 6.43 6.37
CA VAL A 161 6.60 5.45 5.60
C VAL A 161 5.45 6.15 4.92
N HIS A 162 5.47 6.13 3.59
CA HIS A 162 4.44 6.71 2.75
C HIS A 162 3.35 5.65 2.48
N VAL A 163 2.18 5.84 3.04
CA VAL A 163 1.09 4.85 2.94
C VAL A 163 0.06 5.16 1.84
N GLY A 164 0.24 6.28 1.14
CA GLY A 164 -0.79 6.82 0.24
C GLY A 164 -1.88 7.57 1.00
N GLY A 165 -2.82 8.16 0.29
CA GLY A 165 -3.95 8.85 0.93
C GLY A 165 -4.78 7.90 1.79
N ILE A 166 -5.15 8.34 2.99
CA ILE A 166 -6.03 7.61 3.91
C ILE A 166 -7.40 8.27 3.90
N SER A 167 -8.42 7.51 3.53
CA SER A 167 -9.80 7.97 3.48
C SER A 167 -10.72 7.06 4.31
N ARG A 168 -11.75 7.64 4.95
CA ARG A 168 -12.84 6.84 5.55
C ARG A 168 -13.61 6.00 4.52
N PHE A 169 -13.33 6.20 3.25
CA PHE A 169 -13.93 5.46 2.13
C PHE A 169 -12.99 4.43 1.53
N ASP A 170 -11.81 4.20 2.13
CA ASP A 170 -10.90 3.14 1.71
C ASP A 170 -11.63 1.78 1.74
N GLY A 171 -11.30 0.90 0.80
CA GLY A 171 -11.95 -0.40 0.66
C GLY A 171 -13.37 -0.39 0.05
N ARG A 172 -13.96 0.78 -0.23
CA ARG A 172 -15.24 0.83 -0.94
C ARG A 172 -15.06 0.50 -2.41
N LEU A 173 -15.80 -0.50 -2.89
CA LEU A 173 -15.80 -0.88 -4.30
C LEU A 173 -16.29 0.31 -5.15
N LEU A 174 -15.50 0.66 -6.14
CA LEU A 174 -15.95 1.51 -7.23
C LEU A 174 -16.85 0.65 -8.12
N ALA A 175 -18.17 0.88 -8.09
CA ALA A 175 -19.06 0.24 -9.06
C ALA A 175 -18.52 0.50 -10.48
N PRO A 176 -18.58 -0.50 -11.39
CA PRO A 176 -18.23 -0.27 -12.79
C PRO A 176 -18.94 1.00 -13.27
N GLU A 177 -18.21 1.93 -13.85
CA GLU A 177 -18.84 3.05 -14.53
C GLU A 177 -19.71 2.41 -15.61
N THR A 178 -21.02 2.56 -15.50
CA THR A 178 -21.90 2.31 -16.63
C THR A 178 -21.44 3.31 -17.69
N THR A 179 -20.64 2.82 -18.63
CA THR A 179 -20.19 3.59 -19.81
C THR A 179 -21.42 4.24 -20.38
N GLY A 180 -21.41 5.56 -20.33
CA GLY A 180 -22.54 6.42 -20.58
C GLY A 180 -23.31 6.04 -21.83
N SER A 181 -24.57 6.31 -21.80
CA SER A 181 -25.39 6.37 -22.98
C SER A 181 -24.65 7.13 -24.08
N SER A 182 -24.26 6.41 -25.11
CA SER A 182 -24.01 7.00 -26.43
C SER A 182 -25.15 7.96 -26.69
N VAL A 183 -24.81 9.22 -26.89
CA VAL A 183 -25.77 10.22 -27.37
C VAL A 183 -26.21 9.79 -28.74
N ASP A 184 -27.30 9.03 -28.82
CA ASP A 184 -28.09 8.96 -30.03
C ASP A 184 -28.63 10.37 -30.31
N GLY A 185 -28.31 10.87 -31.49
CA GLY A 185 -28.72 12.19 -31.96
C GLY A 185 -30.24 12.35 -32.00
N GLY A 186 -30.84 12.70 -30.89
CA GLY A 186 -32.23 13.06 -30.70
C GLY A 186 -32.32 14.53 -30.32
N THR A 187 -32.88 15.32 -31.18
CA THR A 187 -33.17 16.74 -31.04
C THR A 187 -34.01 17.06 -29.81
N GLY A 188 -33.51 17.94 -28.92
CA GLY A 188 -34.32 18.80 -28.04
C GLY A 188 -34.79 18.19 -26.72
N GLY A 189 -33.91 18.01 -25.77
CA GLY A 189 -34.21 17.86 -24.35
C GLY A 189 -32.96 18.21 -23.54
N GLU A 190 -33.08 19.13 -22.57
CA GLU A 190 -32.01 19.43 -21.62
C GLU A 190 -31.67 18.14 -20.90
N GLY A 191 -30.51 17.54 -21.24
CA GLY A 191 -29.93 16.42 -20.49
C GLY A 191 -29.67 16.87 -19.05
N PRO A 192 -29.57 15.95 -18.06
CA PRO A 192 -29.24 16.32 -16.68
C PRO A 192 -27.94 17.12 -16.70
N GLY A 193 -28.00 18.39 -16.22
CA GLY A 193 -26.85 19.29 -16.20
C GLY A 193 -25.68 18.67 -15.43
N ARG A 194 -24.45 19.02 -15.82
CA ARG A 194 -23.22 18.61 -15.14
C ARG A 194 -23.29 18.98 -13.64
N ARG A 195 -22.75 18.13 -12.77
CA ARG A 195 -22.85 18.27 -11.32
C ARG A 195 -21.51 18.65 -10.68
N VAL A 196 -21.53 19.69 -9.85
CA VAL A 196 -20.42 20.04 -8.97
C VAL A 196 -20.81 19.72 -7.54
N PHE A 197 -19.97 18.94 -6.84
CA PHE A 197 -20.11 18.72 -5.41
C PHE A 197 -19.03 19.50 -4.66
N VAL A 198 -19.45 20.35 -3.72
CA VAL A 198 -18.55 21.13 -2.86
C VAL A 198 -18.30 20.36 -1.56
N LEU A 199 -17.11 19.79 -1.45
CA LEU A 199 -16.62 19.11 -0.26
C LEU A 199 -15.81 20.10 0.60
N TRP A 200 -16.52 21.01 1.27
CA TRP A 200 -15.95 22.08 2.08
C TRP A 200 -16.21 21.81 3.55
N GLY A 201 -15.36 20.99 4.19
CA GLY A 201 -15.53 20.61 5.58
C GLY A 201 -15.22 21.75 6.56
N ARG A 202 -15.57 21.56 7.84
CA ARG A 202 -15.34 22.54 8.92
C ARG A 202 -13.89 23.02 9.05
N GLY A 203 -12.92 22.28 8.53
CA GLY A 203 -11.51 22.68 8.43
C GLY A 203 -11.19 23.64 7.29
N GLY A 204 -12.14 23.89 6.37
CA GLY A 204 -11.98 24.77 5.21
C GLY A 204 -12.19 26.27 5.48
N GLY A 205 -12.59 26.65 6.69
CA GLY A 205 -13.09 27.99 6.98
C GLY A 205 -14.53 28.19 6.48
N ASP A 206 -15.19 29.21 7.00
CA ASP A 206 -16.57 29.54 6.60
C ASP A 206 -16.54 30.37 5.30
N VAL A 207 -16.83 29.73 4.17
CA VAL A 207 -17.17 30.44 2.94
C VAL A 207 -18.68 30.71 2.99
N PRO A 208 -19.13 32.00 2.95
CA PRO A 208 -20.53 32.32 3.00
C PRO A 208 -21.32 31.61 1.88
N ALA A 209 -22.50 31.08 2.20
CA ALA A 209 -23.34 30.40 1.21
C ALA A 209 -23.67 31.32 0.01
N ALA A 210 -23.84 32.63 0.26
CA ALA A 210 -24.06 33.64 -0.76
C ALA A 210 -22.93 33.74 -1.80
N ASP A 211 -21.71 33.34 -1.46
CA ASP A 211 -20.59 33.32 -2.41
C ASP A 211 -20.70 32.15 -3.38
N TRP A 212 -21.12 30.99 -2.87
CA TRP A 212 -21.41 29.82 -3.72
C TRP A 212 -22.64 30.03 -4.60
N ASP A 213 -23.68 30.75 -4.13
CA ASP A 213 -24.84 31.12 -4.93
C ASP A 213 -24.44 32.00 -6.13
N ALA A 214 -23.51 32.94 -5.90
CA ALA A 214 -22.99 33.80 -6.96
C ALA A 214 -22.17 33.01 -8.00
N VAL A 215 -21.35 32.06 -7.55
CA VAL A 215 -20.58 31.17 -8.42
C VAL A 215 -21.52 30.28 -9.24
N ALA A 216 -22.57 29.74 -8.63
CA ALA A 216 -23.58 28.93 -9.31
C ALA A 216 -24.30 29.73 -10.39
N ALA A 217 -24.66 30.99 -10.11
CA ALA A 217 -25.28 31.89 -11.10
C ALA A 217 -24.35 32.20 -12.29
N ALA A 218 -23.03 32.24 -12.08
CA ALA A 218 -22.02 32.48 -13.12
C ALA A 218 -21.73 31.22 -13.97
N THR A 219 -22.22 30.05 -13.59
CA THR A 219 -21.98 28.74 -14.25
C THR A 219 -23.29 28.02 -14.60
N PRO A 220 -24.15 28.59 -15.48
CA PRO A 220 -25.53 28.11 -15.68
C PRO A 220 -25.63 26.67 -16.23
N GLY A 221 -24.54 26.09 -16.74
CA GLY A 221 -24.51 24.69 -17.20
C GLY A 221 -24.20 23.65 -16.11
N TRP A 222 -24.05 24.11 -14.84
CA TRP A 222 -23.65 23.26 -13.74
C TRP A 222 -24.66 23.32 -12.59
N THR A 223 -24.95 22.16 -12.01
CA THR A 223 -25.76 22.03 -10.78
C THR A 223 -24.84 21.90 -9.58
N TRP A 224 -24.90 22.85 -8.66
CA TRP A 224 -24.05 22.89 -7.46
C TRP A 224 -24.75 22.22 -6.28
N ILE A 225 -24.03 21.32 -5.61
CA ILE A 225 -24.41 20.65 -4.36
C ILE A 225 -23.44 21.11 -3.28
N LEU A 226 -23.93 21.90 -2.34
CA LEU A 226 -23.12 22.51 -1.29
C LEU A 226 -23.14 21.64 -0.02
N GLY A 227 -22.12 20.80 0.13
CA GLY A 227 -22.02 19.87 1.26
C GLY A 227 -23.05 18.74 1.22
N ALA A 228 -22.91 17.83 2.15
CA ALA A 228 -23.85 16.72 2.37
C ALA A 228 -23.77 16.23 3.82
N GLU A 229 -24.83 15.59 4.30
CA GLU A 229 -24.78 14.85 5.55
C GLU A 229 -23.70 13.73 5.47
N PRO A 230 -23.05 13.38 6.58
CA PRO A 230 -21.89 12.46 6.58
C PRO A 230 -22.12 11.13 5.88
N ASP A 231 -23.31 10.56 5.97
CA ASP A 231 -23.74 9.32 5.34
C ASP A 231 -23.96 9.44 3.82
N ARG A 232 -24.22 10.66 3.34
CA ARG A 232 -24.48 10.95 1.92
C ARG A 232 -23.23 11.41 1.15
N VAL A 233 -22.17 11.83 1.84
CA VAL A 233 -20.95 12.36 1.18
C VAL A 233 -20.43 11.43 0.09
N TRP A 234 -20.37 10.12 0.34
CA TRP A 234 -19.93 9.16 -0.67
C TRP A 234 -20.81 9.15 -1.92
N THR A 235 -22.12 9.18 -1.74
CA THR A 235 -23.08 9.20 -2.84
C THR A 235 -22.93 10.46 -3.68
N GLU A 236 -22.79 11.62 -3.05
CA GLU A 236 -22.63 12.90 -3.75
C GLU A 236 -21.26 12.99 -4.44
N LEU A 237 -20.18 12.52 -3.79
CA LEU A 237 -18.87 12.38 -4.43
C LEU A 237 -18.95 11.55 -5.71
N ARG A 238 -19.60 10.40 -5.65
CA ARG A 238 -19.71 9.49 -6.81
C ARG A 238 -20.64 10.02 -7.92
N ALA A 239 -21.61 10.85 -7.57
CA ALA A 239 -22.54 11.44 -8.52
C ALA A 239 -22.01 12.73 -9.18
N ALA A 240 -20.95 13.33 -8.65
CA ALA A 240 -20.38 14.56 -9.17
C ALA A 240 -19.57 14.32 -10.45
N ASP A 241 -19.65 15.23 -11.42
CA ASP A 241 -18.74 15.31 -12.56
C ASP A 241 -17.44 16.01 -12.17
N VAL A 242 -17.52 17.00 -11.27
CA VAL A 242 -16.37 17.70 -10.67
C VAL A 242 -16.61 17.88 -9.17
N VAL A 243 -15.57 17.69 -8.37
CA VAL A 243 -15.58 18.00 -6.94
C VAL A 243 -14.75 19.26 -6.69
N VAL A 244 -15.30 20.18 -5.91
CA VAL A 244 -14.55 21.35 -5.42
C VAL A 244 -14.22 21.12 -3.94
N CYS A 245 -12.95 21.19 -3.58
CA CYS A 245 -12.54 21.00 -2.17
C CYS A 245 -11.32 21.87 -1.82
N HIS A 246 -11.08 22.05 -0.51
CA HIS A 246 -9.82 22.62 -0.06
C HIS A 246 -8.69 21.58 -0.06
N ALA A 247 -7.41 22.04 -0.05
CA ALA A 247 -6.24 21.17 -0.11
C ALA A 247 -5.88 20.47 1.22
N GLY A 248 -6.86 20.24 2.10
CA GLY A 248 -6.69 19.48 3.34
C GLY A 248 -6.59 17.98 3.06
N GLN A 249 -5.74 17.28 3.80
CA GLN A 249 -5.39 15.88 3.56
C GLN A 249 -6.61 14.95 3.41
N ASN A 250 -7.62 15.08 4.27
CA ASN A 250 -8.79 14.21 4.22
C ASN A 250 -9.69 14.50 3.02
N ALA A 251 -9.93 15.79 2.70
CA ALA A 251 -10.74 16.16 1.55
C ALA A 251 -10.10 15.62 0.25
N VAL A 252 -8.79 15.80 0.10
CA VAL A 252 -8.02 15.25 -1.04
C VAL A 252 -8.09 13.73 -1.08
N ALA A 253 -7.98 13.04 0.08
CA ALA A 253 -8.07 11.58 0.15
C ALA A 253 -9.48 11.07 -0.18
N GLU A 254 -10.54 11.77 0.23
CA GLU A 254 -11.93 11.42 -0.11
C GLU A 254 -12.22 11.57 -1.60
N VAL A 255 -11.72 12.65 -2.22
CA VAL A 255 -11.80 12.86 -3.69
C VAL A 255 -11.02 11.76 -4.41
N ALA A 256 -9.81 11.45 -3.92
CA ALA A 256 -8.99 10.39 -4.49
C ALA A 256 -9.67 9.02 -4.40
N ALA A 257 -10.29 8.69 -3.26
CA ALA A 257 -11.06 7.45 -3.10
C ALA A 257 -12.23 7.35 -4.09
N ALA A 258 -12.92 8.48 -4.33
CA ALA A 258 -14.06 8.53 -5.26
C ALA A 258 -13.65 8.55 -6.74
N ARG A 259 -12.36 8.76 -7.07
CA ARG A 259 -11.86 8.86 -8.46
C ARG A 259 -12.59 9.94 -9.28
N ARG A 260 -12.85 11.11 -8.68
CA ARG A 260 -13.56 12.18 -9.39
C ARG A 260 -12.62 13.32 -9.79
N PRO A 261 -12.80 13.90 -10.98
CA PRO A 261 -12.15 15.15 -11.36
C PRO A 261 -12.37 16.21 -10.28
N ALA A 262 -11.36 17.03 -10.01
CA ALA A 262 -11.47 18.00 -8.93
C ALA A 262 -10.81 19.34 -9.24
N VAL A 263 -11.39 20.39 -8.63
CA VAL A 263 -10.75 21.68 -8.40
C VAL A 263 -10.35 21.75 -6.92
N VAL A 264 -9.07 21.87 -6.64
CA VAL A 264 -8.53 21.93 -5.27
C VAL A 264 -7.99 23.32 -4.99
N VAL A 265 -8.52 23.94 -3.92
CA VAL A 265 -8.18 25.32 -3.52
C VAL A 265 -7.30 25.26 -2.27
N ALA A 266 -6.14 25.92 -2.28
CA ALA A 266 -5.36 26.08 -1.06
C ALA A 266 -5.91 27.24 -0.25
N LEU A 267 -5.99 27.03 1.07
CA LEU A 267 -6.29 28.05 2.06
C LEU A 267 -5.02 28.37 2.86
N ASP A 268 -4.92 29.59 3.37
CA ASP A 268 -3.83 29.93 4.28
C ASP A 268 -3.97 29.12 5.59
N ARG A 269 -2.92 28.34 5.88
CA ARG A 269 -2.86 27.46 7.06
C ARG A 269 -1.45 27.51 7.66
N PRO A 270 -1.34 27.30 8.99
CA PRO A 270 -0.05 27.22 9.63
C PRO A 270 0.91 26.29 8.89
N HIS A 271 2.16 26.69 8.81
CA HIS A 271 3.24 25.93 8.14
C HIS A 271 3.07 25.72 6.62
N GLY A 272 2.14 26.40 5.95
CA GLY A 272 1.93 26.27 4.50
C GLY A 272 1.44 24.89 4.04
N GLU A 273 0.79 24.12 4.91
CA GLU A 273 0.38 22.72 4.65
C GLU A 273 -0.40 22.56 3.36
N GLN A 274 -1.41 23.42 3.13
CA GLN A 274 -2.27 23.29 1.96
C GLN A 274 -1.55 23.74 0.68
N VAL A 275 -0.64 24.69 0.76
CA VAL A 275 0.21 25.12 -0.37
C VAL A 275 1.15 23.98 -0.79
N ALA A 276 1.77 23.30 0.17
CA ALA A 276 2.61 22.13 -0.10
C ALA A 276 1.81 20.96 -0.70
N THR A 277 0.58 20.73 -0.21
CA THR A 277 -0.31 19.73 -0.81
C THR A 277 -0.64 20.08 -2.26
N LEU A 278 -0.94 21.36 -2.53
CA LEU A 278 -1.26 21.83 -3.87
C LEU A 278 -0.08 21.62 -4.84
N ALA A 279 1.14 21.94 -4.39
CA ALA A 279 2.37 21.73 -5.17
C ALA A 279 2.53 20.25 -5.55
N ALA A 280 2.26 19.33 -4.61
CA ALA A 280 2.30 17.89 -4.89
C ALA A 280 1.21 17.45 -5.89
N LEU A 281 -0.01 17.97 -5.77
CA LEU A 281 -1.09 17.68 -6.72
C LEU A 281 -0.78 18.15 -8.13
N ARG A 282 -0.12 19.32 -8.28
CA ARG A 282 0.37 19.83 -9.56
C ARG A 282 1.49 18.95 -10.13
N ALA A 283 2.47 18.61 -9.33
CA ALA A 283 3.56 17.72 -9.75
C ALA A 283 3.05 16.34 -10.20
N GLY A 284 1.99 15.83 -9.57
CA GLY A 284 1.31 14.59 -9.93
C GLY A 284 0.33 14.72 -11.09
N ASP A 285 0.02 15.93 -11.54
CA ASP A 285 -1.04 16.23 -12.53
C ASP A 285 -2.39 15.60 -12.15
N LEU A 286 -2.81 15.75 -10.87
CA LEU A 286 -3.96 15.04 -10.30
C LEU A 286 -5.26 15.85 -10.33
N ALA A 287 -5.18 17.17 -10.21
CA ALA A 287 -6.36 18.06 -10.13
C ALA A 287 -6.10 19.41 -10.79
N GLU A 288 -7.16 20.16 -11.06
CA GLU A 288 -7.06 21.60 -11.23
C GLU A 288 -6.81 22.23 -9.86
N THR A 289 -5.95 23.24 -9.81
CA THR A 289 -5.48 23.80 -8.54
C THR A 289 -5.57 25.31 -8.53
N VAL A 290 -6.00 25.88 -7.41
CA VAL A 290 -6.10 27.32 -7.19
C VAL A 290 -5.25 27.72 -5.99
N ASP A 291 -4.33 28.67 -6.15
CA ASP A 291 -3.44 29.12 -5.09
C ASP A 291 -4.18 29.94 -4.02
N ALA A 292 -3.64 29.92 -2.80
CA ALA A 292 -4.18 30.72 -1.70
C ALA A 292 -4.15 32.23 -1.99
N ALA A 293 -3.14 32.71 -2.71
CA ALA A 293 -3.05 34.10 -3.12
C ALA A 293 -4.18 34.48 -4.09
N ASP A 294 -4.44 33.63 -5.11
CA ASP A 294 -5.52 33.87 -6.08
C ASP A 294 -6.90 33.80 -5.40
N ALA A 295 -7.02 33.02 -4.32
CA ALA A 295 -8.25 32.89 -3.54
C ALA A 295 -8.43 34.01 -2.51
N ALA A 296 -7.34 34.62 -2.02
CA ALA A 296 -7.34 35.64 -0.96
C ALA A 296 -7.19 37.08 -1.50
N ASP A 297 -6.49 37.31 -2.63
CA ASP A 297 -6.37 38.62 -3.28
C ASP A 297 -7.69 39.10 -3.91
N ALA A 298 -8.63 38.20 -4.01
CA ALA A 298 -9.98 38.52 -4.40
C ALA A 298 -10.70 39.18 -3.23
N ALA A 299 -10.87 40.48 -3.27
CA ALA A 299 -11.69 41.26 -2.32
C ALA A 299 -13.11 40.65 -2.13
N ASP A 300 -13.49 39.73 -3.00
CA ASP A 300 -14.79 39.04 -3.08
C ASP A 300 -14.72 37.51 -2.87
N GLY A 301 -13.61 36.95 -2.36
CA GLY A 301 -13.48 35.51 -2.08
C GLY A 301 -13.57 34.61 -3.33
N PRO A 302 -14.22 33.43 -3.27
CA PRO A 302 -14.33 32.52 -4.41
C PRO A 302 -14.99 33.10 -5.67
N ARG A 303 -15.69 34.22 -5.56
CA ARG A 303 -16.44 34.86 -6.65
C ARG A 303 -15.56 35.35 -7.80
N SER A 304 -14.31 35.68 -7.53
CA SER A 304 -13.40 36.28 -8.53
C SER A 304 -12.70 35.27 -9.42
N LEU A 305 -12.83 33.99 -9.15
CA LEU A 305 -12.21 32.93 -9.93
C LEU A 305 -12.99 32.69 -11.25
N ASP A 306 -12.27 32.37 -12.32
CA ASP A 306 -12.86 31.93 -13.58
C ASP A 306 -13.39 30.49 -13.47
N TRP A 307 -14.50 30.32 -12.75
CA TRP A 307 -15.14 29.03 -12.51
C TRP A 307 -15.53 28.30 -13.79
N PRO A 308 -16.08 28.91 -14.84
CA PRO A 308 -16.37 28.22 -16.09
C PRO A 308 -15.16 27.49 -16.64
N SER A 309 -14.04 28.18 -16.77
CA SER A 309 -12.79 27.58 -17.28
C SER A 309 -12.19 26.55 -16.34
N LEU A 310 -12.26 26.78 -15.01
CA LEU A 310 -11.76 25.82 -14.01
C LEU A 310 -12.54 24.49 -14.04
N LEU A 311 -13.87 24.57 -14.11
CA LEU A 311 -14.73 23.41 -14.13
C LEU A 311 -14.58 22.62 -15.45
N ASP A 312 -14.44 23.30 -16.59
CA ASP A 312 -14.25 22.64 -17.87
C ASP A 312 -12.89 21.93 -17.94
N ARG A 313 -11.81 22.56 -17.47
CA ARG A 313 -10.50 21.90 -17.38
C ARG A 313 -10.51 20.74 -16.41
N ALA A 314 -11.16 20.88 -15.25
CA ALA A 314 -11.27 19.80 -14.28
C ALA A 314 -12.06 18.62 -14.88
N ALA A 315 -13.21 18.87 -15.50
CA ALA A 315 -14.06 17.84 -16.09
C ALA A 315 -13.38 17.08 -17.23
N ALA A 316 -12.42 17.70 -17.91
CA ALA A 316 -11.64 17.06 -18.97
C ALA A 316 -10.55 16.10 -18.41
N ARG A 317 -10.29 16.11 -17.10
CA ARG A 317 -9.29 15.24 -16.47
C ARG A 317 -9.85 13.83 -16.23
N ASP A 318 -8.98 12.84 -16.39
CA ASP A 318 -9.31 11.46 -16.00
C ASP A 318 -9.20 11.28 -14.47
N GLY A 319 -10.33 11.14 -13.79
CA GLY A 319 -10.38 10.93 -12.34
C GLY A 319 -9.66 9.65 -11.88
N ARG A 320 -9.42 8.66 -12.76
CA ARG A 320 -8.65 7.44 -12.44
C ARG A 320 -7.19 7.75 -12.06
N ARG A 321 -6.64 8.89 -12.48
CA ARG A 321 -5.30 9.35 -12.07
C ARG A 321 -5.13 9.48 -10.56
N TRP A 322 -6.20 9.65 -9.81
CA TRP A 322 -6.17 9.67 -8.36
C TRP A 322 -5.69 8.35 -7.72
N ALA A 323 -5.66 7.24 -8.49
CA ALA A 323 -5.02 6.01 -8.05
C ALA A 323 -3.54 6.19 -7.69
N ARG A 324 -2.87 7.21 -8.25
CA ARG A 324 -1.50 7.59 -7.89
C ARG A 324 -1.40 8.29 -6.54
N TRP A 325 -2.48 8.88 -6.03
CA TRP A 325 -2.54 9.48 -4.70
C TRP A 325 -2.95 8.48 -3.64
N SER A 326 -3.97 7.69 -3.92
CA SER A 326 -4.47 6.63 -3.04
C SER A 326 -5.02 5.48 -3.86
N ASP A 327 -4.59 4.27 -3.55
CA ASP A 327 -5.12 3.03 -4.12
C ASP A 327 -6.20 2.38 -3.25
N GLY A 328 -6.60 3.05 -2.16
CA GLY A 328 -7.61 2.56 -1.22
C GLY A 328 -7.07 1.66 -0.12
N HIS A 329 -5.73 1.50 0.00
CA HIS A 329 -5.08 0.68 1.01
C HIS A 329 -4.23 1.50 2.00
N GLY A 330 -4.46 2.80 2.09
CA GLY A 330 -3.70 3.68 2.98
C GLY A 330 -3.85 3.32 4.46
N ALA A 331 -5.08 3.07 4.92
CA ALA A 331 -5.34 2.70 6.31
C ALA A 331 -4.80 1.32 6.69
N PRO A 332 -5.00 0.24 5.90
CA PRO A 332 -4.36 -1.05 6.14
C PRO A 332 -2.83 -0.98 6.23
N ARG A 333 -2.17 -0.22 5.34
CA ARG A 333 -0.71 -0.05 5.39
C ARG A 333 -0.26 0.70 6.65
N ALA A 334 -1.03 1.72 7.04
CA ALA A 334 -0.76 2.46 8.27
C ALA A 334 -0.85 1.55 9.50
N ALA A 335 -1.90 0.73 9.60
CA ALA A 335 -2.06 -0.25 10.66
C ALA A 335 -0.90 -1.25 10.71
N ALA A 336 -0.53 -1.81 9.55
CA ALA A 336 0.60 -2.74 9.45
C ALA A 336 1.93 -2.09 9.88
N MET A 337 2.19 -0.83 9.49
CA MET A 337 3.34 -0.06 9.97
C MET A 337 3.35 0.07 11.49
N LEU A 338 2.21 0.43 12.09
CA LEU A 338 2.10 0.55 13.55
C LEU A 338 2.35 -0.79 14.24
N GLU A 339 1.84 -1.88 13.69
CA GLU A 339 2.11 -3.22 14.19
C GLU A 339 3.60 -3.59 14.15
N VAL A 340 4.30 -3.31 13.05
CA VAL A 340 5.75 -3.52 12.95
C VAL A 340 6.48 -2.72 14.02
N ALA A 341 6.14 -1.44 14.16
CA ALA A 341 6.77 -0.55 15.13
C ALA A 341 6.52 -0.99 16.60
N ALA A 342 5.34 -1.56 16.89
CA ALA A 342 4.99 -2.06 18.23
C ALA A 342 5.68 -3.40 18.56
N ARG A 343 5.89 -4.25 17.56
CA ARG A 343 6.52 -5.58 17.73
C ARG A 343 8.00 -5.54 18.07
N ARG A 344 8.65 -4.39 18.14
CA ARG A 344 10.06 -4.25 18.53
C ARG A 344 10.48 -5.02 19.81
N ARG A 345 9.54 -5.57 20.56
CA ARG A 345 9.80 -6.36 21.80
C ARG A 345 9.31 -7.81 21.76
N ARG A 346 8.68 -8.27 20.68
CA ARG A 346 8.14 -9.64 20.58
C ARG A 346 8.59 -10.32 19.29
N LEU A 347 9.78 -10.88 19.33
CA LEU A 347 10.17 -11.90 18.35
C LEU A 347 9.68 -13.25 18.88
N ALA A 348 8.53 -13.71 18.42
CA ALA A 348 8.04 -15.07 18.65
C ALA A 348 7.79 -15.75 17.31
N ALA A 349 8.52 -16.65 17.09
CA ALA A 349 8.70 -17.93 16.41
C ALA A 349 7.70 -18.28 15.30
N GLY A 350 8.20 -18.58 14.14
CA GLY A 350 7.58 -19.44 13.14
C GLY A 350 7.82 -18.96 11.72
N THR A 351 8.43 -19.80 10.93
CA THR A 351 8.59 -19.54 9.50
C THR A 351 7.58 -20.35 8.72
N ALA A 352 6.82 -19.70 7.83
CA ALA A 352 5.99 -20.36 6.85
C ALA A 352 6.61 -20.30 5.46
N VAL A 353 6.58 -21.41 4.74
CA VAL A 353 6.77 -21.43 3.29
C VAL A 353 5.41 -21.42 2.64
N VAL A 354 5.20 -20.50 1.70
CA VAL A 354 3.95 -20.33 0.93
C VAL A 354 4.24 -20.64 -0.53
N THR A 355 3.49 -21.55 -1.14
CA THR A 355 3.56 -21.85 -2.57
C THR A 355 2.18 -21.90 -3.21
N LEU A 356 2.13 -21.65 -4.52
CA LEU A 356 0.90 -21.70 -5.33
C LEU A 356 1.01 -22.88 -6.29
N VAL A 357 -0.07 -23.62 -6.50
CA VAL A 357 -0.06 -24.77 -7.42
C VAL A 357 -1.28 -24.81 -8.32
N HIS A 358 -1.07 -25.17 -9.57
CA HIS A 358 -2.09 -25.55 -10.55
C HIS A 358 -1.50 -26.53 -11.56
N GLY A 359 -1.95 -27.79 -11.53
CA GLY A 359 -1.55 -28.83 -12.50
C GLY A 359 -0.07 -29.18 -12.56
N ARG A 360 0.72 -28.82 -11.52
CA ARG A 360 2.19 -28.96 -11.48
C ARG A 360 2.65 -30.02 -10.47
N ALA A 361 2.03 -31.19 -10.44
CA ALA A 361 2.28 -32.24 -9.45
C ALA A 361 3.77 -32.63 -9.32
N GLU A 362 4.48 -32.80 -10.44
CA GLU A 362 5.91 -33.18 -10.41
C GLU A 362 6.80 -32.07 -9.85
N HIS A 363 6.49 -30.81 -10.19
CA HIS A 363 7.24 -29.67 -9.65
C HIS A 363 7.00 -29.53 -8.14
N LEU A 364 5.75 -29.73 -7.70
CA LEU A 364 5.40 -29.72 -6.27
C LEU A 364 6.14 -30.83 -5.49
N ARG A 365 6.29 -32.02 -6.05
CA ARG A 365 7.13 -33.08 -5.47
C ARG A 365 8.58 -32.66 -5.34
N GLY A 366 9.13 -31.99 -6.37
CA GLY A 366 10.48 -31.44 -6.34
C GLY A 366 10.68 -30.39 -5.24
N LEU A 367 9.74 -29.46 -5.11
CA LEU A 367 9.75 -28.45 -4.05
C LEU A 367 9.71 -29.10 -2.66
N VAL A 368 8.79 -30.08 -2.43
CA VAL A 368 8.66 -30.81 -1.16
C VAL A 368 9.95 -31.55 -0.82
N ALA A 369 10.57 -32.21 -1.78
CA ALA A 369 11.83 -32.93 -1.56
C ALA A 369 12.98 -31.98 -1.17
N GLY A 370 13.08 -30.80 -1.82
CA GLY A 370 14.04 -29.78 -1.44
C GLY A 370 13.83 -29.25 -0.03
N LEU A 371 12.57 -28.95 0.36
CA LEU A 371 12.22 -28.56 1.74
C LEU A 371 12.58 -29.64 2.76
N ALA A 372 12.30 -30.90 2.44
CA ALA A 372 12.56 -32.03 3.32
C ALA A 372 14.06 -32.30 3.51
N ALA A 373 14.88 -32.00 2.49
CA ALA A 373 16.35 -32.13 2.54
C ALA A 373 17.03 -30.89 3.15
N GLY A 374 16.30 -29.83 3.42
CA GLY A 374 16.83 -28.59 3.98
C GLY A 374 17.36 -28.73 5.40
N THR A 375 18.33 -27.88 5.78
CA THR A 375 18.88 -27.80 7.15
C THR A 375 17.83 -27.34 8.16
N HIS A 376 16.83 -26.57 7.70
CA HIS A 376 15.69 -26.14 8.50
C HIS A 376 14.39 -26.47 7.77
N VAL A 377 13.51 -27.20 8.46
CA VAL A 377 12.16 -27.48 8.00
C VAL A 377 11.24 -26.31 8.41
N PRO A 378 10.44 -25.73 7.52
CA PRO A 378 9.53 -24.67 7.90
C PRO A 378 8.51 -25.17 8.92
N GLN A 379 8.12 -24.32 9.89
CA GLN A 379 7.09 -24.67 10.88
C GLN A 379 5.73 -24.89 10.22
N GLU A 380 5.39 -24.05 9.26
CA GLU A 380 4.16 -24.16 8.47
C GLU A 380 4.52 -24.23 6.98
N PHE A 381 3.83 -25.12 6.28
CA PHE A 381 3.92 -25.22 4.82
C PHE A 381 2.53 -25.01 4.23
N VAL A 382 2.28 -23.80 3.72
CA VAL A 382 1.00 -23.37 3.15
C VAL A 382 1.03 -23.53 1.64
N VAL A 383 0.12 -24.31 1.11
CA VAL A 383 -0.03 -24.56 -0.33
C VAL A 383 -1.39 -24.06 -0.78
N VAL A 384 -1.41 -23.07 -1.67
CA VAL A 384 -2.66 -22.56 -2.24
C VAL A 384 -2.91 -23.26 -3.57
N ALA A 385 -3.90 -24.14 -3.60
CA ALA A 385 -4.31 -24.90 -4.77
C ALA A 385 -5.33 -24.10 -5.59
N MET A 386 -4.92 -23.63 -6.77
CA MET A 386 -5.78 -22.85 -7.67
C MET A 386 -6.47 -23.80 -8.65
N ALA A 387 -7.76 -24.10 -8.42
CA ALA A 387 -8.51 -25.06 -9.23
C ALA A 387 -7.72 -26.36 -9.52
N ASP A 388 -7.06 -26.88 -8.50
CA ASP A 388 -6.21 -28.07 -8.58
C ASP A 388 -6.67 -29.13 -7.56
N PRO A 389 -7.62 -29.99 -7.94
CA PRO A 389 -8.19 -30.99 -7.03
C PRO A 389 -7.20 -32.09 -6.62
N ASP A 390 -6.11 -32.27 -7.36
CA ASP A 390 -5.13 -33.30 -7.11
C ASP A 390 -4.04 -32.87 -6.11
N ALA A 391 -3.91 -31.55 -5.84
CA ALA A 391 -2.87 -30.99 -4.99
C ALA A 391 -2.80 -31.63 -3.60
N GLN A 392 -3.95 -31.86 -2.96
CA GLN A 392 -4.02 -32.49 -1.64
C GLN A 392 -3.41 -33.90 -1.66
N SER A 393 -3.80 -34.73 -2.61
CA SER A 393 -3.32 -36.11 -2.70
C SER A 393 -1.82 -36.20 -3.05
N VAL A 394 -1.35 -35.29 -3.92
CA VAL A 394 0.07 -35.16 -4.27
C VAL A 394 0.91 -34.82 -3.04
N LEU A 395 0.42 -33.90 -2.19
CA LEU A 395 1.10 -33.46 -0.97
C LEU A 395 1.11 -34.54 0.10
N GLU A 396 0.02 -35.27 0.30
CA GLU A 396 -0.05 -36.39 1.24
C GLU A 396 0.99 -37.46 0.92
N ASP A 397 1.15 -37.79 -0.37
CA ASP A 397 2.16 -38.74 -0.84
C ASP A 397 3.58 -38.14 -0.70
N ALA A 398 3.82 -36.93 -1.17
CA ALA A 398 5.15 -36.31 -1.19
C ALA A 398 5.67 -35.97 0.22
N CYS A 399 4.80 -35.58 1.15
CA CYS A 399 5.19 -35.22 2.51
C CYS A 399 5.31 -36.42 3.46
N ALA A 400 4.91 -37.62 3.01
CA ALA A 400 4.95 -38.82 3.85
C ALA A 400 6.37 -39.10 4.35
N GLY A 401 6.54 -39.13 5.67
CA GLY A 401 7.84 -39.41 6.32
C GLY A 401 8.84 -38.24 6.32
N THR A 402 8.51 -37.06 5.77
CA THR A 402 9.40 -35.91 5.69
C THR A 402 9.37 -34.99 6.92
N GLY A 403 8.35 -35.10 7.76
CA GLY A 403 8.11 -34.18 8.87
C GLY A 403 7.41 -32.88 8.46
N LEU A 404 7.23 -32.61 7.17
CA LEU A 404 6.46 -31.48 6.67
C LEU A 404 4.95 -31.71 6.92
N ARG A 405 4.25 -30.64 7.29
CA ARG A 405 2.80 -30.65 7.50
C ARG A 405 2.17 -29.63 6.56
N PRO A 406 1.80 -30.04 5.33
CA PRO A 406 1.20 -29.13 4.38
C PRO A 406 -0.19 -28.72 4.85
N ARG A 407 -0.48 -27.44 4.69
CA ARG A 407 -1.81 -26.86 4.83
C ARG A 407 -2.30 -26.43 3.47
N VAL A 408 -3.21 -27.17 2.90
CA VAL A 408 -3.79 -26.85 1.60
C VAL A 408 -4.96 -25.90 1.79
N VAL A 409 -4.97 -24.84 0.99
CA VAL A 409 -6.05 -23.87 0.88
C VAL A 409 -6.49 -23.83 -0.56
N GLU A 410 -7.76 -24.12 -0.82
CA GLU A 410 -8.30 -24.18 -2.17
C GLU A 410 -8.88 -22.81 -2.59
N ILE A 411 -8.70 -22.48 -3.86
CA ILE A 411 -9.29 -21.30 -4.49
C ILE A 411 -9.65 -21.64 -5.93
N ASP A 412 -10.80 -21.18 -6.38
CA ASP A 412 -11.26 -21.37 -7.75
C ASP A 412 -10.48 -20.51 -8.75
N ALA A 413 -10.41 -20.95 -10.00
CA ALA A 413 -9.98 -20.11 -11.10
C ALA A 413 -11.00 -19.00 -11.35
N GLU A 414 -10.50 -17.84 -11.82
CA GLU A 414 -11.36 -16.74 -12.23
C GLU A 414 -11.66 -16.81 -13.73
N PRO A 415 -12.71 -16.11 -14.20
CA PRO A 415 -13.07 -16.13 -15.62
C PRO A 415 -11.95 -15.66 -16.56
N LEU A 416 -11.02 -14.84 -16.04
CA LEU A 416 -9.89 -14.28 -16.78
C LEU A 416 -8.59 -15.09 -16.63
N GLY A 417 -8.56 -16.16 -15.84
CA GLY A 417 -7.39 -16.99 -15.64
C GLY A 417 -7.12 -17.36 -14.17
N LEU A 418 -5.89 -17.76 -13.86
CA LEU A 418 -5.51 -18.11 -12.49
C LEU A 418 -5.33 -16.85 -11.63
N PRO A 419 -5.90 -16.82 -10.42
CA PRO A 419 -5.82 -15.67 -9.52
C PRO A 419 -4.50 -15.65 -8.71
N LEU A 420 -3.35 -15.51 -9.38
CA LEU A 420 -2.02 -15.63 -8.76
C LEU A 420 -1.82 -14.62 -7.62
N ALA A 421 -2.21 -13.38 -7.82
CA ALA A 421 -2.12 -12.32 -6.81
C ALA A 421 -2.95 -12.66 -5.57
N ARG A 422 -4.22 -13.01 -5.77
CA ARG A 422 -5.14 -13.38 -4.69
C ARG A 422 -4.68 -14.64 -3.95
N ALA A 423 -4.13 -15.62 -4.68
CA ALA A 423 -3.59 -16.84 -4.07
C ALA A 423 -2.38 -16.53 -3.17
N ARG A 424 -1.46 -15.64 -3.59
CA ARG A 424 -0.36 -15.18 -2.71
C ARG A 424 -0.87 -14.47 -1.47
N ASN A 425 -1.88 -13.60 -1.61
CA ASN A 425 -2.49 -12.90 -0.48
C ASN A 425 -3.15 -13.88 0.51
N LEU A 426 -3.89 -14.84 0.00
CA LEU A 426 -4.54 -15.87 0.80
C LEU A 426 -3.51 -16.75 1.56
N GLY A 427 -2.43 -17.12 0.89
CA GLY A 427 -1.32 -17.85 1.50
C GLY A 427 -0.65 -17.04 2.63
N ALA A 428 -0.37 -15.77 2.39
CA ALA A 428 0.18 -14.85 3.39
C ALA A 428 -0.75 -14.70 4.61
N ALA A 429 -2.04 -14.47 4.38
CA ALA A 429 -3.03 -14.34 5.44
C ALA A 429 -3.17 -15.63 6.26
N THR A 430 -3.16 -16.79 5.60
CA THR A 430 -3.20 -18.09 6.26
C THR A 430 -1.98 -18.28 7.16
N ALA A 431 -0.78 -18.02 6.66
CA ALA A 431 0.46 -18.16 7.41
C ALA A 431 0.52 -17.19 8.61
N ALA A 432 0.11 -15.93 8.41
CA ALA A 432 0.02 -14.94 9.48
C ALA A 432 -1.01 -15.35 10.55
N GLY A 433 -2.17 -15.86 10.14
CA GLY A 433 -3.20 -16.37 11.06
C GLY A 433 -2.75 -17.58 11.89
N LEU A 434 -1.72 -18.31 11.44
CA LEU A 434 -1.07 -19.39 12.18
C LEU A 434 0.05 -18.90 13.12
N GLY A 435 0.24 -17.57 13.23
CA GLY A 435 1.22 -16.95 14.12
C GLY A 435 2.65 -16.94 13.57
N CYS A 436 2.85 -17.14 12.26
CA CYS A 436 4.17 -17.04 11.66
C CYS A 436 4.64 -15.59 11.58
N ASP A 437 5.90 -15.34 11.93
CA ASP A 437 6.57 -14.04 11.88
C ASP A 437 7.40 -13.84 10.60
N THR A 438 7.62 -14.91 9.86
CA THR A 438 8.41 -14.95 8.64
C THR A 438 7.64 -15.67 7.53
N LEU A 439 7.42 -14.97 6.42
CA LEU A 439 6.82 -15.51 5.20
C LEU A 439 7.90 -15.72 4.16
N VAL A 440 8.02 -16.95 3.66
CA VAL A 440 8.88 -17.30 2.54
C VAL A 440 7.98 -17.73 1.39
N PHE A 441 7.97 -16.97 0.31
CA PHE A 441 7.27 -17.33 -0.92
C PHE A 441 8.22 -18.05 -1.85
N LEU A 442 7.75 -19.14 -2.41
CA LEU A 442 8.52 -19.96 -3.32
C LEU A 442 7.58 -20.51 -4.40
N ASP A 443 7.85 -20.22 -5.66
CA ASP A 443 7.06 -20.75 -6.76
C ASP A 443 7.19 -22.29 -6.82
N VAL A 444 6.12 -22.97 -7.21
CA VAL A 444 6.01 -24.44 -7.17
C VAL A 444 7.10 -25.14 -7.98
N ASP A 445 7.64 -24.48 -8.99
CA ASP A 445 8.72 -25.00 -9.82
C ASP A 445 10.13 -24.64 -9.31
N CYS A 446 10.26 -24.08 -8.13
CA CYS A 446 11.52 -23.79 -7.47
C CYS A 446 11.83 -24.85 -6.41
N ILE A 447 12.90 -25.61 -6.58
CA ILE A 447 13.44 -26.50 -5.56
C ILE A 447 14.30 -25.66 -4.61
N PRO A 448 14.00 -25.57 -3.32
CA PRO A 448 14.84 -24.83 -2.37
C PRO A 448 16.19 -25.51 -2.16
N GLY A 449 17.24 -24.71 -2.09
CA GLY A 449 18.54 -25.15 -1.63
C GLY A 449 18.54 -25.49 -0.14
N PRO A 450 19.54 -26.22 0.35
CA PRO A 450 19.54 -26.78 1.71
C PRO A 450 19.41 -25.72 2.81
N ASP A 451 19.94 -24.53 2.62
CA ASP A 451 19.95 -23.46 3.63
C ASP A 451 18.91 -22.36 3.38
N LEU A 452 18.08 -22.47 2.32
CA LEU A 452 17.14 -21.41 1.93
C LEU A 452 16.25 -20.97 3.08
N VAL A 453 15.59 -21.90 3.76
CA VAL A 453 14.64 -21.59 4.86
C VAL A 453 15.35 -20.93 6.04
N ALA A 454 16.53 -21.45 6.42
CA ALA A 454 17.35 -20.90 7.50
C ALA A 454 17.79 -19.47 7.19
N THR A 455 18.35 -19.27 5.99
CA THR A 455 18.92 -18.00 5.54
C THR A 455 17.84 -16.90 5.45
N TYR A 456 16.68 -17.22 4.86
CA TYR A 456 15.56 -16.27 4.85
C TYR A 456 15.04 -15.95 6.25
N THR A 457 14.92 -16.96 7.12
CA THR A 457 14.43 -16.76 8.50
C THR A 457 15.35 -15.79 9.26
N GLU A 458 16.65 -15.97 9.17
CA GLU A 458 17.64 -15.11 9.81
C GLU A 458 17.61 -13.70 9.24
N ALA A 459 17.59 -13.57 7.92
CA ALA A 459 17.57 -12.28 7.23
C ALA A 459 16.31 -11.47 7.56
N VAL A 460 15.13 -12.09 7.47
CA VAL A 460 13.86 -11.44 7.79
C VAL A 460 13.85 -10.95 9.24
N ARG A 461 14.29 -11.76 10.20
CA ARG A 461 14.36 -11.38 11.61
C ARG A 461 15.36 -10.27 11.89
N SER A 462 16.47 -10.22 11.15
CA SER A 462 17.49 -9.19 11.33
C SER A 462 16.98 -7.77 11.08
N ARG A 463 15.92 -7.61 10.27
CA ARG A 463 15.31 -6.35 9.92
C ARG A 463 13.80 -6.32 10.15
N ALA A 464 13.28 -7.20 10.99
CA ALA A 464 11.85 -7.28 11.31
C ALA A 464 11.31 -6.00 11.96
N ASP A 465 12.18 -5.25 12.62
CA ASP A 465 11.87 -4.01 13.32
C ASP A 465 11.92 -2.76 12.41
N GLU A 466 12.28 -2.90 11.14
CA GLU A 466 12.28 -1.76 10.23
C GLU A 466 10.86 -1.30 9.95
N VAL A 467 10.66 0.01 9.97
CA VAL A 467 9.34 0.62 9.76
C VAL A 467 8.93 0.57 8.29
N SER A 468 9.90 0.79 7.39
CA SER A 468 9.68 0.65 5.95
C SER A 468 9.74 -0.82 5.54
N PRO A 469 8.90 -1.27 4.59
CA PRO A 469 8.90 -2.66 4.15
C PRO A 469 10.27 -3.10 3.64
N VAL A 470 10.71 -4.26 4.13
CA VAL A 470 11.93 -4.92 3.68
C VAL A 470 11.59 -6.24 3.00
N VAL A 471 12.04 -6.40 1.78
CA VAL A 471 11.88 -7.64 1.00
C VAL A 471 13.26 -8.25 0.77
N TRP A 472 13.37 -9.55 1.00
CA TRP A 472 14.56 -10.33 0.76
C TRP A 472 14.32 -11.26 -0.43
N SER A 473 15.25 -11.36 -1.37
CA SER A 473 15.17 -12.24 -2.52
C SER A 473 16.49 -12.98 -2.71
N GLY A 474 16.43 -14.29 -2.71
CA GLY A 474 17.58 -15.16 -2.97
C GLY A 474 17.87 -15.36 -4.45
N PRO A 475 19.05 -15.90 -4.80
CA PRO A 475 19.36 -16.31 -6.14
C PRO A 475 18.40 -17.40 -6.64
N VAL A 476 17.97 -17.27 -7.89
CA VAL A 476 17.23 -18.32 -8.59
C VAL A 476 18.04 -18.74 -9.80
N SER A 477 18.45 -19.99 -9.81
CA SER A 477 19.22 -20.61 -10.90
C SER A 477 18.37 -21.60 -11.67
N TYR A 478 18.57 -21.70 -12.97
CA TYR A 478 17.73 -22.49 -13.88
C TYR A 478 18.38 -23.86 -14.16
N LEU A 479 17.59 -24.90 -13.95
CA LEU A 479 18.00 -26.27 -14.17
C LEU A 479 17.83 -26.65 -15.66
N PRO A 480 18.74 -27.48 -16.21
CA PRO A 480 18.58 -28.07 -17.53
C PRO A 480 17.38 -29.06 -17.53
N PRO A 481 16.91 -29.48 -18.72
CA PRO A 481 15.96 -30.58 -18.83
C PRO A 481 16.42 -31.80 -18.01
N ALA A 482 15.52 -32.30 -17.16
CA ALA A 482 15.83 -33.44 -16.31
C ALA A 482 16.02 -34.71 -17.14
N GLU A 483 17.02 -35.52 -16.81
CA GLU A 483 17.17 -36.87 -17.39
C GLU A 483 16.03 -37.78 -16.91
N PRO A 484 15.56 -38.73 -17.77
CA PRO A 484 14.56 -39.71 -17.34
C PRO A 484 15.07 -40.48 -16.12
N ALA A 485 14.28 -40.56 -15.04
CA ALA A 485 14.65 -41.35 -13.88
C ALA A 485 14.70 -42.85 -14.25
N PRO A 486 15.72 -43.60 -13.83
CA PRO A 486 15.71 -45.04 -13.96
C PRO A 486 14.52 -45.67 -13.24
N ALA A 487 13.89 -46.67 -13.84
CA ALA A 487 12.60 -47.24 -13.41
C ALA A 487 12.57 -47.80 -11.97
N ASN A 488 13.69 -47.94 -11.29
CA ASN A 488 13.82 -48.58 -9.97
C ASN A 488 14.12 -47.62 -8.79
N GLU A 489 14.17 -46.28 -9.00
CA GLU A 489 14.61 -45.31 -7.96
C GLU A 489 13.49 -44.40 -7.42
N ALA A 490 12.28 -44.87 -7.35
CA ALA A 490 11.10 -44.05 -7.05
C ALA A 490 11.03 -43.42 -5.63
N ARG A 491 11.97 -43.68 -4.72
CA ARG A 491 11.99 -43.15 -3.33
C ARG A 491 13.40 -42.86 -2.77
N ASP A 492 14.29 -42.30 -3.57
CA ASP A 492 15.58 -41.87 -3.07
C ASP A 492 15.49 -40.47 -2.46
N ALA A 493 15.79 -40.32 -1.17
CA ALA A 493 15.78 -39.05 -0.44
C ALA A 493 16.81 -38.01 -0.95
N THR A 494 17.73 -38.43 -1.80
CA THR A 494 18.71 -37.56 -2.47
C THR A 494 18.16 -36.93 -3.76
N ARG A 495 16.93 -37.23 -4.14
CA ARG A 495 16.33 -36.76 -5.39
C ARG A 495 15.09 -35.91 -5.15
N ALA A 496 15.03 -34.77 -5.82
CA ALA A 496 13.84 -33.95 -5.94
C ALA A 496 13.13 -34.30 -7.27
N GLY A 497 12.26 -35.29 -7.26
CA GLY A 497 11.67 -35.82 -8.48
C GLY A 497 12.72 -36.32 -9.44
N ARG A 498 12.96 -35.59 -10.54
CA ARG A 498 13.96 -35.95 -11.58
C ARG A 498 15.35 -35.42 -11.31
N TYR A 499 15.57 -34.57 -10.30
CA TYR A 499 16.83 -33.89 -10.01
C TYR A 499 17.56 -34.54 -8.84
N ASP A 500 18.87 -34.66 -8.94
CA ASP A 500 19.77 -35.12 -7.86
C ASP A 500 20.12 -33.90 -6.98
N LEU A 501 19.62 -33.88 -5.74
CA LEU A 501 19.83 -32.78 -4.79
C LEU A 501 21.30 -32.57 -4.42
N THR A 502 22.12 -33.62 -4.50
CA THR A 502 23.55 -33.52 -4.17
C THR A 502 24.35 -32.77 -5.25
N ARG A 503 23.80 -32.67 -6.45
CA ARG A 503 24.45 -32.05 -7.61
C ARG A 503 23.70 -30.86 -8.16
N ILE A 504 22.53 -30.51 -7.58
CA ILE A 504 21.60 -29.51 -8.12
C ILE A 504 22.28 -28.14 -8.28
N ALA A 505 23.08 -27.72 -7.31
CA ALA A 505 23.78 -26.42 -7.33
C ALA A 505 24.83 -26.33 -8.47
N THR A 506 25.47 -27.44 -8.83
CA THR A 506 26.47 -27.45 -9.90
C THR A 506 25.87 -27.64 -11.29
N SER A 507 24.59 -27.99 -11.36
CA SER A 507 23.88 -28.26 -12.62
C SER A 507 23.00 -27.06 -13.07
N ALA A 508 22.88 -26.02 -12.24
CA ALA A 508 22.00 -24.90 -12.47
C ALA A 508 22.78 -23.64 -12.89
N ASP A 509 22.23 -22.91 -13.84
CA ASP A 509 22.79 -21.65 -14.32
C ASP A 509 22.04 -20.45 -13.68
N PRO A 510 22.74 -19.44 -13.12
CA PRO A 510 22.11 -18.25 -12.56
C PRO A 510 21.45 -17.42 -13.67
N HIS A 511 20.38 -16.70 -13.32
CA HIS A 511 19.71 -15.81 -14.26
C HIS A 511 20.61 -14.59 -14.57
N PRO A 512 20.91 -14.30 -15.86
CA PRO A 512 21.90 -13.28 -16.22
C PRO A 512 21.53 -11.84 -15.84
N ALA A 513 20.24 -11.55 -15.63
CA ALA A 513 19.76 -10.21 -15.29
C ALA A 513 19.64 -9.95 -13.77
N ARG A 514 19.80 -10.98 -12.91
CA ARG A 514 19.63 -10.83 -11.46
C ARG A 514 20.95 -11.07 -10.73
N PRO A 515 21.25 -10.27 -9.68
CA PRO A 515 22.38 -10.54 -8.82
C PRO A 515 22.27 -11.93 -8.17
N ALA A 516 23.40 -12.62 -8.08
CA ALA A 516 23.53 -13.89 -7.39
C ALA A 516 24.70 -13.80 -6.39
N PRO A 517 24.50 -13.11 -5.25
CA PRO A 517 25.55 -12.96 -4.24
C PRO A 517 25.96 -14.32 -3.68
N ALA A 518 27.23 -14.44 -3.27
CA ALA A 518 27.72 -15.66 -2.64
C ALA A 518 27.08 -15.86 -1.25
N PRO A 519 27.02 -17.09 -0.71
CA PRO A 519 26.51 -17.34 0.63
C PRO A 519 27.14 -16.41 1.66
N GLY A 520 26.29 -15.74 2.45
CA GLY A 520 26.69 -14.75 3.45
C GLY A 520 26.87 -13.32 2.91
N GLU A 521 26.80 -13.11 1.60
CA GLU A 521 26.77 -11.77 1.02
C GLU A 521 25.34 -11.24 0.94
N VAL A 522 25.20 -9.93 1.18
CA VAL A 522 23.92 -9.20 1.10
C VAL A 522 24.13 -7.96 0.27
N LEU A 523 23.34 -7.80 -0.80
CA LEU A 523 23.40 -6.65 -1.69
C LEU A 523 22.06 -5.92 -1.72
N ARG A 524 22.09 -4.60 -1.55
CA ARG A 524 20.88 -3.80 -1.74
C ARG A 524 20.55 -3.70 -3.23
N ALA A 525 19.30 -3.91 -3.60
CA ALA A 525 18.88 -3.74 -4.97
C ALA A 525 18.88 -2.25 -5.37
N GLU A 526 19.50 -1.93 -6.50
CA GLU A 526 19.44 -0.60 -7.11
C GLU A 526 18.20 -0.47 -7.99
N ASP A 527 17.81 -1.54 -8.67
CA ASP A 527 16.61 -1.61 -9.51
C ASP A 527 15.60 -2.60 -8.91
N LEU A 528 14.55 -2.04 -8.30
CA LEU A 528 13.49 -2.84 -7.68
C LEU A 528 12.65 -3.60 -8.73
N ARG A 529 12.70 -3.23 -10.02
CA ARG A 529 11.98 -3.94 -11.10
C ARG A 529 12.53 -5.34 -11.37
N LEU A 530 13.71 -5.68 -10.81
CA LEU A 530 14.25 -7.03 -10.82
C LEU A 530 13.62 -7.94 -9.75
N PHE A 531 12.72 -7.41 -8.94
CA PHE A 531 11.89 -8.23 -8.07
C PHE A 531 10.95 -9.10 -8.92
N TRP A 532 11.16 -10.39 -8.84
CA TRP A 532 10.29 -11.42 -9.39
C TRP A 532 9.94 -12.36 -8.25
N SER A 533 8.69 -12.71 -8.10
CA SER A 533 8.16 -13.44 -6.95
C SER A 533 8.51 -14.94 -6.90
N LEU A 534 9.49 -15.37 -7.68
CA LEU A 534 9.95 -16.77 -7.73
C LEU A 534 10.43 -17.29 -6.37
N SER A 535 11.19 -16.45 -5.64
CA SER A 535 11.71 -16.75 -4.30
C SER A 535 11.96 -15.44 -3.56
N PHE A 536 11.20 -15.20 -2.48
CA PHE A 536 11.38 -14.02 -1.65
C PHE A 536 10.84 -14.24 -0.24
N ALA A 537 11.24 -13.38 0.70
CA ALA A 537 10.79 -13.45 2.08
C ALA A 537 10.65 -12.07 2.71
N LEU A 538 9.73 -11.96 3.67
CA LEU A 538 9.49 -10.77 4.48
C LEU A 538 8.66 -11.12 5.71
N THR A 539 8.44 -10.14 6.61
CA THR A 539 7.49 -10.33 7.72
C THR A 539 6.05 -10.21 7.23
N PRO A 540 5.06 -10.81 7.92
CA PRO A 540 3.63 -10.57 7.66
C PRO A 540 3.28 -9.08 7.74
N ALA A 541 3.90 -8.35 8.65
CA ALA A 541 3.67 -6.92 8.83
C ALA A 541 4.19 -6.11 7.62
N HIS A 542 5.39 -6.43 7.10
CA HIS A 542 5.89 -5.82 5.87
C HIS A 542 5.04 -6.19 4.65
N TYR A 543 4.56 -7.44 4.58
CA TYR A 543 3.65 -7.87 3.52
C TYR A 543 2.34 -7.05 3.53
N ALA A 544 1.76 -6.89 4.72
CA ALA A 544 0.55 -6.08 4.89
C ALA A 544 0.82 -4.59 4.61
N ALA A 545 1.97 -4.05 5.03
CA ALA A 545 2.37 -2.67 4.72
C ALA A 545 2.51 -2.42 3.22
N LEU A 546 2.97 -3.42 2.45
CA LEU A 546 2.95 -3.39 0.98
C LEU A 546 1.52 -3.42 0.41
N GLY A 547 0.52 -3.85 1.18
CA GLY A 547 -0.84 -4.09 0.71
C GLY A 547 -0.98 -5.40 -0.08
N GLY A 548 -0.06 -6.34 0.09
CA GLY A 548 -0.04 -7.62 -0.63
C GLY A 548 0.16 -7.48 -2.15
N PHE A 549 -0.27 -8.43 -2.92
CA PHE A 549 -0.35 -8.34 -4.39
C PHE A 549 -1.69 -7.72 -4.80
N CYS A 550 -1.69 -6.91 -5.86
CA CYS A 550 -2.92 -6.33 -6.37
C CYS A 550 -3.75 -7.40 -7.10
N GLU A 551 -4.93 -7.69 -6.57
CA GLU A 551 -5.80 -8.78 -7.07
C GLU A 551 -6.47 -8.49 -8.41
N ASP A 552 -6.38 -7.23 -8.90
CA ASP A 552 -6.84 -6.88 -10.24
C ASP A 552 -5.98 -7.52 -11.35
N TYR A 553 -4.75 -7.95 -11.01
CA TYR A 553 -3.93 -8.75 -11.92
C TYR A 553 -4.37 -10.21 -11.86
N VAL A 554 -5.00 -10.67 -12.91
CA VAL A 554 -5.42 -12.07 -13.08
C VAL A 554 -4.62 -12.68 -14.23
N GLY A 555 -4.22 -13.95 -14.10
CA GLY A 555 -3.31 -14.58 -15.05
C GLY A 555 -1.87 -14.09 -14.91
N TYR A 556 -1.13 -14.08 -16.00
CA TYR A 556 0.33 -13.88 -16.00
C TYR A 556 0.74 -12.44 -16.27
N GLY A 557 1.65 -11.88 -15.44
CA GLY A 557 2.46 -10.71 -15.73
C GLY A 557 1.96 -9.39 -15.13
N GLY A 558 2.92 -8.57 -14.69
CA GLY A 558 2.70 -7.22 -14.16
C GLY A 558 2.56 -7.13 -12.65
N GLU A 559 2.09 -8.18 -11.97
CA GLU A 559 1.85 -8.18 -10.53
C GLU A 559 3.14 -8.01 -9.70
N ASP A 560 4.24 -8.65 -10.10
CA ASP A 560 5.54 -8.53 -9.43
C ASP A 560 6.10 -7.12 -9.53
N THR A 561 6.05 -6.55 -10.74
CA THR A 561 6.51 -5.19 -11.00
C THR A 561 5.64 -4.17 -10.25
N ASP A 562 4.34 -4.42 -10.10
CA ASP A 562 3.44 -3.58 -9.29
C ASP A 562 3.85 -3.59 -7.81
N VAL A 563 4.19 -4.74 -7.26
CA VAL A 563 4.74 -4.85 -5.89
C VAL A 563 6.05 -4.07 -5.77
N ALA A 564 6.95 -4.19 -6.75
CA ALA A 564 8.21 -3.45 -6.77
C ALA A 564 8.00 -1.94 -6.80
N MET A 565 7.03 -1.47 -7.57
CA MET A 565 6.68 -0.04 -7.64
C MET A 565 6.13 0.47 -6.31
N ARG A 566 5.25 -0.30 -5.66
CA ARG A 566 4.71 0.05 -4.34
C ARG A 566 5.78 0.01 -3.25
N LEU A 567 6.68 -0.96 -3.31
CA LEU A 567 7.84 -1.02 -2.41
C LEU A 567 8.66 0.27 -2.51
N ALA A 568 8.92 0.76 -3.73
CA ALA A 568 9.62 2.01 -3.95
C ALA A 568 8.85 3.22 -3.39
N GLU A 569 7.54 3.31 -3.64
CA GLU A 569 6.69 4.40 -3.13
C GLU A 569 6.65 4.48 -1.60
N LEU A 570 6.72 3.32 -0.94
CA LEU A 570 6.73 3.22 0.52
C LEU A 570 8.12 3.46 1.12
N GLY A 571 9.13 3.78 0.31
CA GLY A 571 10.51 3.92 0.76
C GLY A 571 11.10 2.60 1.27
N GLY A 572 10.51 1.47 0.88
CA GLY A 572 10.97 0.15 1.24
C GLY A 572 12.24 -0.27 0.50
N THR A 573 12.77 -1.42 0.86
CA THR A 573 14.05 -1.91 0.32
C THR A 573 13.93 -3.37 -0.13
N LEU A 574 14.59 -3.67 -1.25
CA LEU A 574 14.83 -5.02 -1.72
C LEU A 574 16.31 -5.37 -1.51
N TRP A 575 16.56 -6.55 -0.96
CA TRP A 575 17.88 -7.06 -0.71
C TRP A 575 18.10 -8.41 -1.39
N TRP A 576 19.20 -8.54 -2.10
CA TRP A 576 19.66 -9.82 -2.64
C TRP A 576 20.42 -10.56 -1.57
N LEU A 577 20.03 -11.80 -1.28
CA LEU A 577 20.51 -12.58 -0.15
C LEU A 577 21.20 -13.85 -0.61
N GLY A 578 22.52 -13.90 -0.53
CA GLY A 578 23.30 -15.08 -0.86
C GLY A 578 23.09 -16.22 0.14
N GLY A 579 22.98 -17.44 -0.36
CA GLY A 579 22.71 -18.64 0.43
C GLY A 579 21.23 -19.02 0.56
N ALA A 580 20.32 -18.13 0.13
CA ALA A 580 18.90 -18.47 -0.01
C ALA A 580 18.61 -18.96 -1.44
N ASP A 581 19.36 -19.93 -1.91
CA ASP A 581 19.33 -20.40 -3.29
C ASP A 581 18.07 -21.20 -3.59
N ALA A 582 17.45 -20.94 -4.75
CA ALA A 582 16.36 -21.72 -5.30
C ALA A 582 16.70 -22.18 -6.73
N TYR A 583 16.27 -23.37 -7.10
CA TYR A 583 16.59 -23.99 -8.39
C TYR A 583 15.32 -24.20 -9.19
N HIS A 584 15.15 -23.38 -10.23
CA HIS A 584 13.96 -23.41 -11.08
C HIS A 584 13.99 -24.66 -11.99
N GLN A 585 13.01 -25.52 -11.82
CA GLN A 585 12.86 -26.76 -12.57
C GLN A 585 12.52 -26.47 -14.03
N HIS A 586 13.18 -27.17 -14.95
CA HIS A 586 12.97 -26.97 -16.37
C HIS A 586 11.52 -27.34 -16.77
N HIS A 587 10.91 -26.44 -17.49
CA HIS A 587 9.69 -26.68 -18.26
C HIS A 587 9.76 -25.94 -19.60
N PRO A 588 9.08 -26.41 -20.66
CA PRO A 588 9.06 -25.74 -21.95
C PRO A 588 8.55 -24.30 -21.79
N THR A 589 9.32 -23.33 -22.28
CA THR A 589 8.97 -21.91 -22.30
C THR A 589 9.02 -21.37 -23.71
N GLN A 590 8.11 -20.48 -24.05
CA GLN A 590 8.15 -19.72 -25.30
C GLN A 590 8.69 -18.31 -25.04
N ARG A 591 9.45 -17.77 -25.96
CA ARG A 591 9.93 -16.38 -25.92
C ARG A 591 9.53 -15.69 -27.23
N PRO A 592 8.71 -14.63 -27.14
CA PRO A 592 7.92 -14.20 -25.98
C PRO A 592 6.86 -15.25 -25.60
N PRO A 593 6.30 -15.17 -24.39
CA PRO A 593 5.35 -16.17 -23.88
C PRO A 593 3.95 -16.00 -24.51
N VAL A 594 3.82 -16.44 -25.77
CA VAL A 594 2.60 -16.28 -26.58
C VAL A 594 1.37 -16.94 -25.94
N GLN A 595 1.58 -18.03 -25.19
CA GLN A 595 0.52 -18.71 -24.46
C GLN A 595 -0.14 -17.84 -23.36
N HIS A 596 0.47 -16.72 -22.99
CA HIS A 596 -0.03 -15.74 -22.02
C HIS A 596 -0.29 -14.36 -22.66
N LEU A 597 -0.45 -14.30 -23.97
CA LEU A 597 -0.60 -13.05 -24.73
C LEU A 597 -1.74 -12.18 -24.17
N ASP A 598 -2.93 -12.77 -24.03
CA ASP A 598 -4.11 -12.04 -23.55
C ASP A 598 -3.91 -11.49 -22.13
N ASP A 599 -3.33 -12.30 -21.25
CA ASP A 599 -3.02 -11.91 -19.87
C ASP A 599 -2.01 -10.76 -19.84
N ILE A 600 -0.91 -10.90 -20.58
CA ILE A 600 0.18 -9.93 -20.62
C ILE A 600 -0.33 -8.58 -21.16
N VAL A 601 -1.09 -8.58 -22.23
CA VAL A 601 -1.64 -7.35 -22.82
C VAL A 601 -2.63 -6.68 -21.86
N ARG A 602 -3.56 -7.45 -21.28
CA ARG A 602 -4.53 -6.96 -20.30
C ARG A 602 -3.83 -6.36 -19.08
N ASN A 603 -2.90 -7.11 -18.49
CA ASN A 603 -2.19 -6.74 -17.28
C ASN A 603 -1.21 -5.57 -17.53
N ALA A 604 -0.59 -5.50 -18.71
CA ALA A 604 0.24 -4.36 -19.11
C ALA A 604 -0.56 -3.07 -19.22
N ASN A 605 -1.77 -3.12 -19.77
CA ASN A 605 -2.66 -1.96 -19.82
C ASN A 605 -3.13 -1.56 -18.40
N LEU A 606 -3.47 -2.53 -17.54
CA LEU A 606 -3.79 -2.26 -16.14
C LEU A 606 -2.61 -1.57 -15.44
N PHE A 607 -1.41 -2.08 -15.61
CA PHE A 607 -0.21 -1.49 -15.05
C PHE A 607 0.02 -0.06 -15.58
N ALA A 608 -0.16 0.16 -16.89
CA ALA A 608 0.01 1.49 -17.49
C ALA A 608 -1.01 2.51 -16.95
N ARG A 609 -2.24 2.09 -16.67
CA ARG A 609 -3.24 2.96 -16.02
C ARG A 609 -2.85 3.33 -14.58
N ARG A 610 -2.17 2.43 -13.86
CA ARG A 610 -1.72 2.67 -12.48
C ARG A 610 -0.45 3.51 -12.42
N TRP A 611 0.52 3.22 -13.28
CA TRP A 611 1.89 3.71 -13.17
C TRP A 611 2.33 4.65 -14.31
N GLY A 612 1.46 4.90 -15.29
CA GLY A 612 1.73 5.80 -16.42
C GLY A 612 2.72 5.25 -17.45
N ARG A 613 3.11 3.98 -17.36
CA ARG A 613 4.02 3.28 -18.28
C ARG A 613 3.66 1.81 -18.37
N HIS A 614 4.02 1.15 -19.46
CA HIS A 614 3.82 -0.30 -19.60
C HIS A 614 4.98 -1.07 -18.95
N PRO A 615 4.73 -2.21 -18.31
CA PRO A 615 5.76 -3.19 -17.94
C PRO A 615 6.04 -4.07 -19.15
N MET A 616 7.11 -4.86 -19.10
CA MET A 616 7.40 -5.90 -20.10
C MET A 616 7.42 -5.39 -21.56
N GLU A 617 7.87 -4.16 -21.79
CA GLU A 617 7.84 -3.50 -23.12
C GLU A 617 8.46 -4.36 -24.21
N GLY A 618 9.58 -5.06 -23.90
CA GLY A 618 10.23 -5.95 -24.87
C GLY A 618 9.34 -7.09 -25.37
N TRP A 619 8.48 -7.67 -24.53
CA TRP A 619 7.51 -8.67 -24.97
C TRP A 619 6.37 -8.07 -25.77
N LEU A 620 5.89 -6.92 -25.37
CA LEU A 620 4.82 -6.21 -26.09
C LEU A 620 5.26 -5.81 -27.51
N GLU A 621 6.50 -5.31 -27.64
CA GLU A 621 7.11 -4.98 -28.92
C GLU A 621 7.34 -6.25 -29.79
N GLU A 622 7.78 -7.35 -29.19
CA GLU A 622 7.97 -8.61 -29.90
C GLU A 622 6.63 -9.23 -30.34
N PHE A 623 5.57 -9.11 -29.53
CA PHE A 623 4.20 -9.46 -29.95
C PHE A 623 3.75 -8.62 -31.15
N ALA A 624 4.04 -7.32 -31.14
CA ALA A 624 3.71 -6.44 -32.25
C ALA A 624 4.50 -6.81 -33.51
N ALA A 625 5.80 -7.10 -33.39
CA ALA A 625 6.64 -7.55 -34.50
C ALA A 625 6.13 -8.86 -35.13
N ARG A 626 5.46 -9.71 -34.36
CA ARG A 626 4.82 -10.96 -34.82
C ARG A 626 3.37 -10.75 -35.27
N GLY A 627 2.83 -9.52 -35.23
CA GLY A 627 1.45 -9.23 -35.59
C GLY A 627 0.39 -9.73 -34.59
N LEU A 628 0.82 -10.16 -33.39
CA LEU A 628 -0.05 -10.72 -32.36
C LEU A 628 -0.73 -9.64 -31.49
N ALA A 629 -0.13 -8.46 -31.39
CA ALA A 629 -0.70 -7.31 -30.72
C ALA A 629 -0.32 -6.01 -31.45
N HIS A 630 -1.02 -4.93 -31.17
CA HIS A 630 -0.70 -3.61 -31.70
C HIS A 630 -1.10 -2.53 -30.71
N ARG A 631 -0.60 -1.32 -30.91
CA ARG A 631 -1.03 -0.16 -30.12
C ARG A 631 -2.29 0.45 -30.72
N ASP A 632 -3.26 0.70 -29.85
CA ASP A 632 -4.44 1.53 -30.14
C ASP A 632 -4.46 2.69 -29.13
N GLY A 633 -4.02 3.86 -29.55
CA GLY A 633 -3.78 4.99 -28.67
C GLY A 633 -2.77 4.66 -27.55
N PRO A 634 -3.12 4.84 -26.28
CA PRO A 634 -2.24 4.54 -25.14
C PRO A 634 -2.23 3.04 -24.76
N GLU A 635 -3.13 2.25 -25.29
CA GLU A 635 -3.32 0.85 -24.90
C GLU A 635 -2.73 -0.13 -25.92
N TRP A 636 -2.40 -1.33 -25.46
CA TRP A 636 -2.09 -2.47 -26.30
C TRP A 636 -3.34 -3.31 -26.51
N VAL A 637 -3.52 -3.82 -27.71
CA VAL A 637 -4.68 -4.64 -28.11
C VAL A 637 -4.18 -5.90 -28.80
N VAL A 638 -4.74 -7.05 -28.43
CA VAL A 638 -4.46 -8.32 -29.11
C VAL A 638 -5.06 -8.28 -30.50
N SER A 639 -4.28 -8.63 -31.50
CA SER A 639 -4.74 -8.68 -32.89
C SER A 639 -5.71 -9.84 -33.08
N ALA A 640 -6.81 -9.60 -33.78
CA ALA A 640 -7.71 -10.68 -34.14
C ALA A 640 -6.94 -11.72 -35.02
N PRO A 641 -7.17 -13.03 -34.82
CA PRO A 641 -6.58 -14.03 -35.69
C PRO A 641 -6.93 -13.71 -37.15
N VAL A 642 -5.91 -13.61 -37.99
CA VAL A 642 -6.13 -13.47 -39.45
C VAL A 642 -6.87 -14.73 -39.90
N ALA A 643 -8.12 -14.58 -40.29
CA ALA A 643 -8.85 -15.67 -40.91
C ALA A 643 -8.01 -16.12 -42.12
N GLU A 644 -7.49 -17.36 -42.08
CA GLU A 644 -6.91 -17.98 -43.26
C GLU A 644 -8.01 -17.96 -44.34
N GLU A 645 -7.85 -17.11 -45.34
CA GLU A 645 -8.62 -17.22 -46.56
C GLU A 645 -8.31 -18.59 -47.14
N SER A 646 -9.26 -19.51 -46.99
CA SER A 646 -9.27 -20.80 -47.66
C SER A 646 -9.27 -20.55 -49.18
N SER A 647 -8.09 -20.67 -49.77
CA SER A 647 -7.90 -20.73 -51.24
C SER A 647 -8.20 -22.13 -51.74
#